data_88929a9751e3d65bed91b915ed8d7eea
#
_entry.id   88929a9751e3d65bed91b915ed8d7eea
#
_cell.length_a   1.000
_cell.length_b   1.000
_cell.length_c   1.000
_cell.angle_alpha   90.00
_cell.angle_beta   90.00
_cell.angle_gamma   90.00
#
_symmetry.space_group_name_H-M   'P 1'
#
loop_
_entity.id
_entity.type
_entity.pdbx_description
1 polymer ?
#
loop_
_entity_poly.entity_id
_entity_poly.type
_entity_poly.pdbx_seq_one_letter_code
_entity_poly.pdbx_strand_id
1 'polypeptide(L)'
;MSDEKAGADIQEFNLAGHSKWWTIAAPSANIYSSYIQLQDNNTYGDPIYKSAGGTSMAAPHVSGALGVIFSRYPYMTTDQARDVMLTTARQTTLRKGLEGKPLERWETEQGVPSNVWGWGILDLGKAMFGPGQFLGNMKINLNQNDVWSNDISDKAIKARQVEDQAEAATWTTRKAELQALMQNRASATAEEKAEYQVGLAREVARNERAAQGYVGALTKNGAGTLTLTGNNSFTGAITVNEGQLSGLNQSLGSAQQVIVKRGATLEVLPKAEVTKPSENGFVTETLTSTAKTVTATVEKGGRFLLNNGIANVNATFADGSILVPNKFDEEILPQLQQDPQKVVSVQGSGSFVGAENAVVETPRTYDFLTVKNESNANTLKVTIQKKALASAATTENEAAIANALDAATKSPAYQSLIWGTKENARQAFARLSYDEDLATQQHNVLNGLLLRQQLAQPGAVRAQLNAGTQIWTSGTFTHFSTDSLSSHAYNQLVGIDATIDTNKHLGVFVGSTQNSHKIDRTSKDRAVHLGLTAEHRFNVLTPKIGFIQSWGKHEQRAEFAQGVKSHSQTQNVFAELAYTGLKGEHFAIEPYAGVSYMHIKNKGVTKGEVQLKDNNRDLIVTSVGLRPSIPFAIGGVQLNLLGDVAYHRFHKDKAAEGSLVLNNQGVANLYGKELKNIVTTGVALQAQFTPAFGVKVGYQGAYNHDTKANNVNAELRFSF
;
A
#
# COMPACT_ATOMS: atom_id res chain seq x y z
N MET A 1 33.69 10.44 -43.80
CA MET A 1 33.71 11.89 -43.47
C MET A 1 34.86 12.63 -44.15
N SER A 2 35.42 12.10 -45.15
CA SER A 2 36.44 12.83 -45.91
C SER A 2 35.92 13.57 -47.11
N ASP A 3 34.62 13.59 -47.36
CA ASP A 3 34.11 13.62 -48.71
C ASP A 3 33.38 14.87 -49.13
N GLU A 4 33.29 15.79 -48.20
CA GLU A 4 33.06 17.18 -48.58
C GLU A 4 34.32 17.81 -49.21
N LYS A 5 35.51 17.14 -49.21
CA LYS A 5 36.70 17.56 -49.92
C LYS A 5 36.67 17.21 -51.39
N ALA A 6 36.02 16.18 -51.72
CA ALA A 6 35.55 15.99 -53.06
C ALA A 6 34.19 16.73 -53.08
N GLY A 7 34.18 18.00 -53.33
CA GLY A 7 33.18 18.52 -54.24
C GLY A 7 33.27 17.59 -55.43
N ALA A 8 32.71 16.35 -55.25
CA ALA A 8 32.54 15.47 -56.36
C ALA A 8 31.85 16.35 -57.36
N ASP A 9 32.47 16.49 -58.48
CA ASP A 9 31.92 17.33 -59.49
C ASP A 9 30.53 16.78 -59.72
N ILE A 10 29.50 17.46 -59.17
CA ILE A 10 28.11 17.02 -59.22
C ILE A 10 27.72 16.81 -60.68
N GLN A 11 28.58 17.32 -61.59
CA GLN A 11 28.50 17.13 -63.04
C GLN A 11 28.79 15.68 -63.48
N GLU A 12 29.48 14.87 -62.68
CA GLU A 12 29.82 13.48 -63.05
C GLU A 12 28.74 12.45 -62.65
N PHE A 13 27.72 12.85 -61.83
CA PHE A 13 26.66 11.95 -61.38
C PHE A 13 25.27 12.40 -61.85
N ASN A 14 24.37 11.44 -62.06
CA ASN A 14 22.98 11.73 -62.33
C ASN A 14 22.35 12.46 -61.14
N LEU A 15 21.66 13.58 -61.43
CA LEU A 15 20.90 14.31 -60.42
C LEU A 15 19.68 13.50 -60.01
N ALA A 16 19.16 13.74 -58.76
CA ALA A 16 17.99 13.08 -58.26
C ALA A 16 16.72 13.33 -59.13
N GLY A 17 16.53 14.55 -59.59
CA GLY A 17 15.46 14.91 -60.50
C GLY A 17 14.08 14.45 -59.98
N HIS A 18 13.33 13.78 -60.84
CA HIS A 18 12.01 13.23 -60.50
C HIS A 18 12.05 12.14 -59.41
N SER A 19 13.22 11.51 -59.17
CA SER A 19 13.40 10.50 -58.14
C SER A 19 13.74 11.07 -56.76
N LYS A 20 13.75 12.39 -56.57
CA LYS A 20 14.19 13.05 -55.33
C LYS A 20 13.49 12.58 -54.07
N TRP A 21 12.25 12.11 -54.19
CA TRP A 21 11.44 11.65 -53.05
C TRP A 21 11.90 10.31 -52.45
N TRP A 22 12.76 9.56 -53.18
CA TRP A 22 13.38 8.31 -52.69
C TRP A 22 14.88 8.23 -52.95
N THR A 23 15.51 9.36 -53.28
CA THR A 23 16.94 9.47 -53.48
C THR A 23 17.63 10.00 -52.22
N ILE A 24 18.71 9.36 -51.81
CA ILE A 24 19.60 9.79 -50.73
C ILE A 24 21.05 9.70 -51.23
N ALA A 25 21.89 10.65 -50.83
CA ALA A 25 23.32 10.62 -51.08
C ALA A 25 24.08 9.91 -49.97
N ALA A 26 25.11 9.18 -50.32
CA ALA A 26 26.01 8.50 -49.37
C ALA A 26 27.46 8.57 -49.85
N PRO A 27 28.47 8.31 -48.97
CA PRO A 27 29.88 8.31 -49.38
C PRO A 27 30.12 7.39 -50.57
N SER A 28 30.74 7.95 -51.61
CA SER A 28 30.95 7.29 -52.91
C SER A 28 32.37 7.41 -53.48
N ALA A 29 33.21 8.27 -52.90
CA ALA A 29 34.56 8.51 -53.40
C ALA A 29 35.63 7.97 -52.44
N ASN A 30 36.71 7.39 -53.00
CA ASN A 30 37.81 6.84 -52.23
C ASN A 30 37.40 5.82 -51.15
N ILE A 31 36.42 4.99 -51.45
CA ILE A 31 35.93 3.95 -50.54
C ILE A 31 36.91 2.78 -50.56
N TYR A 32 37.63 2.62 -49.43
CA TYR A 32 38.62 1.56 -49.24
C TYR A 32 37.90 0.29 -48.72
N SER A 33 37.99 -0.79 -49.49
CA SER A 33 37.33 -2.03 -49.19
C SER A 33 38.07 -3.25 -49.75
N SER A 34 37.66 -4.46 -49.38
CA SER A 34 38.11 -5.69 -50.01
C SER A 34 37.75 -5.74 -51.51
N TYR A 35 38.68 -6.21 -52.30
CA TYR A 35 38.52 -6.25 -53.78
C TYR A 35 39.20 -7.49 -54.34
N ILE A 36 38.61 -8.08 -55.35
CA ILE A 36 39.21 -9.11 -56.19
C ILE A 36 39.21 -8.61 -57.61
N GLN A 37 40.38 -8.46 -58.19
CA GLN A 37 40.50 -7.98 -59.57
C GLN A 37 40.32 -9.15 -60.54
N LEU A 38 39.43 -8.99 -61.50
CA LEU A 38 39.33 -9.89 -62.65
C LEU A 38 40.55 -9.63 -63.55
N GLN A 39 41.29 -10.66 -63.89
CA GLN A 39 42.46 -10.61 -64.81
C GLN A 39 42.01 -10.75 -66.27
N ASP A 40 42.87 -10.35 -67.20
CA ASP A 40 42.59 -10.38 -68.63
C ASP A 40 42.28 -11.78 -69.20
N ASN A 41 42.73 -12.82 -68.51
CA ASN A 41 42.42 -14.24 -68.83
C ASN A 41 41.10 -14.74 -68.22
N ASN A 42 40.26 -13.86 -67.69
CA ASN A 42 39.01 -14.17 -67.04
C ASN A 42 39.14 -14.97 -65.75
N THR A 43 40.28 -14.95 -65.11
CA THR A 43 40.52 -15.53 -63.76
C THR A 43 40.51 -14.46 -62.68
N TYR A 44 40.22 -14.81 -61.44
CA TYR A 44 40.28 -13.91 -60.32
C TYR A 44 41.73 -13.82 -59.78
N GLY A 45 42.23 -12.63 -59.57
CA GLY A 45 43.49 -12.38 -58.89
C GLY A 45 43.40 -12.60 -57.36
N ASP A 46 44.50 -12.40 -56.66
CA ASP A 46 44.51 -12.48 -55.21
C ASP A 46 43.63 -11.40 -54.57
N PRO A 47 42.99 -11.70 -53.43
CA PRO A 47 42.25 -10.69 -52.69
C PRO A 47 43.14 -9.54 -52.22
N ILE A 48 42.75 -8.31 -52.52
CA ILE A 48 43.48 -7.09 -52.13
C ILE A 48 42.52 -6.10 -51.48
N TYR A 49 43.05 -5.07 -50.86
CA TYR A 49 42.29 -3.89 -50.46
C TYR A 49 42.59 -2.76 -51.45
N LYS A 50 41.53 -2.11 -51.92
CA LYS A 50 41.64 -1.04 -52.91
C LYS A 50 40.62 0.04 -52.69
N SER A 51 40.96 1.28 -52.98
CA SER A 51 39.99 2.37 -53.04
C SER A 51 39.29 2.37 -54.39
N ALA A 52 37.98 2.51 -54.36
CA ALA A 52 37.13 2.66 -55.51
C ALA A 52 36.12 3.81 -55.30
N GLY A 53 35.54 4.29 -56.39
CA GLY A 53 34.54 5.35 -56.37
C GLY A 53 33.36 5.05 -57.29
N GLY A 54 32.22 5.64 -57.00
CA GLY A 54 31.00 5.52 -57.78
C GLY A 54 29.75 5.27 -56.94
N THR A 55 28.58 5.37 -57.56
CA THR A 55 27.28 5.08 -56.90
C THR A 55 27.19 3.64 -56.40
N SER A 56 27.94 2.71 -57.00
CA SER A 56 28.07 1.33 -56.53
C SER A 56 28.68 1.22 -55.14
N MET A 57 29.51 2.19 -54.70
CA MET A 57 30.10 2.27 -53.36
C MET A 57 29.17 2.99 -52.38
N ALA A 58 28.32 3.89 -52.84
CA ALA A 58 27.29 4.54 -52.02
C ALA A 58 26.15 3.60 -51.61
N ALA A 59 25.70 2.71 -52.49
CA ALA A 59 24.58 1.80 -52.23
C ALA A 59 24.77 0.92 -51.02
N PRO A 60 25.93 0.22 -50.75
CA PRO A 60 26.13 -0.58 -49.59
C PRO A 60 26.17 0.24 -48.26
N HIS A 61 26.58 1.52 -48.32
CA HIS A 61 26.46 2.42 -47.15
C HIS A 61 24.99 2.62 -46.77
N VAL A 62 24.10 2.84 -47.72
CA VAL A 62 22.67 2.98 -47.49
C VAL A 62 22.08 1.66 -46.98
N SER A 63 22.45 0.52 -47.57
CA SER A 63 21.97 -0.79 -47.13
C SER A 63 22.42 -1.12 -45.72
N GLY A 64 23.69 -0.83 -45.37
CA GLY A 64 24.24 -0.99 -44.02
C GLY A 64 23.55 -0.08 -43.01
N ALA A 65 23.27 1.18 -43.40
CA ALA A 65 22.54 2.12 -42.55
C ALA A 65 21.12 1.66 -42.26
N LEU A 66 20.39 1.14 -43.26
CA LEU A 66 19.07 0.52 -43.00
C LEU A 66 19.16 -0.63 -42.03
N GLY A 67 20.17 -1.50 -42.11
CA GLY A 67 20.39 -2.58 -41.17
C GLY A 67 20.56 -2.07 -39.73
N VAL A 68 21.31 -0.99 -39.52
CA VAL A 68 21.48 -0.33 -38.21
C VAL A 68 20.17 0.29 -37.72
N ILE A 69 19.42 0.95 -38.61
CA ILE A 69 18.10 1.54 -38.25
C ILE A 69 17.10 0.47 -37.87
N PHE A 70 17.05 -0.67 -38.56
CA PHE A 70 16.22 -1.82 -38.16
C PHE A 70 16.59 -2.36 -36.78
N SER A 71 17.90 -2.44 -36.49
CA SER A 71 18.36 -2.86 -35.15
C SER A 71 17.95 -1.86 -34.07
N ARG A 72 17.97 -0.57 -34.37
CA ARG A 72 17.57 0.49 -33.44
C ARG A 72 16.04 0.52 -33.21
N TYR A 73 15.26 0.28 -34.27
CA TYR A 73 13.79 0.36 -34.24
C TYR A 73 13.14 -0.95 -34.69
N PRO A 74 13.28 -2.04 -33.90
CA PRO A 74 12.77 -3.35 -34.30
C PRO A 74 11.23 -3.42 -34.42
N TYR A 75 10.53 -2.38 -33.97
CA TYR A 75 9.08 -2.23 -34.05
C TYR A 75 8.61 -1.47 -35.29
N MET A 76 9.53 -0.92 -36.07
CA MET A 76 9.21 -0.19 -37.31
C MET A 76 9.12 -1.13 -38.50
N THR A 77 8.21 -0.82 -39.43
CA THR A 77 8.14 -1.47 -40.75
C THR A 77 9.30 -1.01 -41.61
N THR A 78 9.54 -1.71 -42.75
CA THR A 78 10.54 -1.35 -43.73
C THR A 78 10.35 0.08 -44.25
N ASP A 79 9.11 0.47 -44.55
CA ASP A 79 8.78 1.81 -45.03
C ASP A 79 9.06 2.87 -43.96
N GLN A 80 8.74 2.60 -42.69
CA GLN A 80 9.02 3.51 -41.58
C GLN A 80 10.52 3.68 -41.34
N ALA A 81 11.29 2.60 -41.36
CA ALA A 81 12.75 2.66 -41.23
C ALA A 81 13.39 3.43 -42.40
N ARG A 82 12.90 3.22 -43.65
CA ARG A 82 13.28 4.01 -44.80
C ARG A 82 12.96 5.50 -44.61
N ASP A 83 11.76 5.81 -44.12
CA ASP A 83 11.34 7.20 -43.89
C ASP A 83 12.18 7.86 -42.78
N VAL A 84 12.55 7.14 -41.73
CA VAL A 84 13.54 7.62 -40.73
C VAL A 84 14.85 7.97 -41.43
N MET A 85 15.41 7.06 -42.21
CA MET A 85 16.67 7.29 -42.94
C MET A 85 16.61 8.51 -43.87
N LEU A 86 15.55 8.64 -44.67
CA LEU A 86 15.37 9.74 -45.62
C LEU A 86 15.19 11.07 -44.88
N THR A 87 14.29 11.13 -43.92
CA THR A 87 13.90 12.38 -43.23
C THR A 87 14.95 12.92 -42.29
N THR A 88 15.92 12.09 -41.88
CA THR A 88 17.06 12.48 -41.04
C THR A 88 18.30 12.84 -41.87
N ALA A 89 18.28 12.66 -43.17
CA ALA A 89 19.42 12.99 -44.04
C ALA A 89 19.87 14.44 -43.84
N ARG A 90 21.16 14.67 -43.87
CA ARG A 90 21.79 15.98 -43.68
C ARG A 90 21.75 16.80 -44.97
N GLN A 91 21.17 17.97 -44.90
CA GLN A 91 21.00 18.90 -46.01
C GLN A 91 21.99 20.07 -45.96
N THR A 92 22.89 20.04 -44.97
CA THR A 92 23.91 21.07 -44.79
C THR A 92 25.30 20.48 -44.79
N THR A 93 26.28 21.32 -45.13
CA THR A 93 27.69 20.94 -45.16
C THR A 93 28.32 20.87 -43.78
N LEU A 94 29.26 19.93 -43.60
CA LEU A 94 30.17 19.88 -42.46
C LEU A 94 31.57 20.44 -42.80
N ARG A 95 31.73 21.02 -43.99
CA ARG A 95 33.01 21.56 -44.43
C ARG A 95 33.46 22.72 -43.56
N LYS A 96 34.70 22.64 -43.04
CA LYS A 96 35.30 23.64 -42.14
C LYS A 96 35.16 25.07 -42.71
N GLY A 97 34.54 25.95 -41.92
CA GLY A 97 34.26 27.35 -42.30
C GLY A 97 32.96 27.56 -43.11
N LEU A 98 32.25 26.48 -43.44
CA LEU A 98 30.91 26.50 -44.10
C LEU A 98 29.89 25.62 -43.35
N GLU A 99 30.20 25.23 -42.13
CA GLU A 99 29.36 24.33 -41.34
C GLU A 99 27.92 24.89 -41.24
N GLY A 100 26.94 24.01 -41.40
CA GLY A 100 25.54 24.37 -41.31
C GLY A 100 24.94 25.11 -42.50
N LYS A 101 25.75 25.53 -43.53
CA LYS A 101 25.23 26.08 -44.74
C LYS A 101 24.60 24.98 -45.59
N PRO A 102 23.57 25.29 -46.42
CA PRO A 102 23.00 24.32 -47.34
C PRO A 102 24.07 23.66 -48.21
N LEU A 103 23.84 22.42 -48.59
CA LEU A 103 24.69 21.73 -49.56
C LEU A 103 24.75 22.53 -50.87
N GLU A 104 25.84 22.45 -51.58
CA GLU A 104 26.02 23.13 -52.86
C GLU A 104 24.86 22.81 -53.82
N ARG A 105 24.34 23.86 -54.50
CA ARG A 105 23.17 23.75 -55.42
C ARG A 105 21.90 23.20 -54.79
N TRP A 106 21.72 23.39 -53.43
CA TRP A 106 20.45 23.09 -52.78
C TRP A 106 19.41 24.17 -53.14
N GLU A 107 18.40 23.80 -53.92
CA GLU A 107 17.44 24.73 -54.49
C GLU A 107 16.07 24.76 -53.80
N THR A 108 15.85 23.90 -52.83
CA THR A 108 14.58 23.81 -52.10
C THR A 108 14.70 24.35 -50.65
N GLU A 109 13.60 24.51 -49.97
CA GLU A 109 13.60 24.79 -48.54
C GLU A 109 14.22 23.61 -47.76
N GLN A 110 14.95 23.89 -46.70
CA GLN A 110 15.44 22.83 -45.82
C GLN A 110 14.30 21.99 -45.26
N GLY A 111 14.43 20.69 -45.31
CA GLY A 111 13.41 19.69 -45.01
C GLY A 111 12.67 19.17 -46.24
N VAL A 112 12.82 19.82 -47.42
CA VAL A 112 12.24 19.39 -48.70
C VAL A 112 13.32 18.79 -49.60
N PRO A 113 13.08 17.62 -50.22
CA PRO A 113 14.08 17.00 -51.12
C PRO A 113 14.43 17.87 -52.29
N SER A 114 15.74 17.91 -52.64
CA SER A 114 16.35 18.67 -53.74
C SER A 114 16.38 17.85 -55.03
N ASN A 115 16.21 18.49 -56.20
CA ASN A 115 16.39 17.82 -57.50
C ASN A 115 17.86 17.40 -57.73
N VAL A 116 18.79 17.95 -56.98
CA VAL A 116 20.23 17.59 -57.02
C VAL A 116 20.54 16.43 -56.10
N TRP A 117 20.23 16.58 -54.81
CA TRP A 117 20.68 15.70 -53.74
C TRP A 117 19.64 14.71 -53.24
N GLY A 118 18.38 14.77 -53.69
CA GLY A 118 17.29 14.07 -53.07
C GLY A 118 17.08 14.58 -51.65
N TRP A 119 17.03 13.69 -50.66
CA TRP A 119 16.89 14.04 -49.24
C TRP A 119 18.15 14.61 -48.61
N GLY A 120 19.31 14.52 -49.28
CA GLY A 120 20.60 14.96 -48.78
C GLY A 120 21.54 13.80 -48.48
N ILE A 121 22.52 14.03 -47.62
CA ILE A 121 23.57 13.06 -47.25
C ILE A 121 23.09 12.21 -46.08
N LEU A 122 23.23 10.89 -46.16
CA LEU A 122 22.95 9.94 -45.11
C LEU A 122 23.56 10.39 -43.79
N ASP A 123 22.73 10.50 -42.74
CA ASP A 123 23.13 10.84 -41.38
C ASP A 123 22.59 9.80 -40.40
N LEU A 124 23.40 8.75 -40.20
CA LEU A 124 23.05 7.66 -39.30
C LEU A 124 23.00 8.12 -37.82
N GLY A 125 23.86 9.08 -37.46
CA GLY A 125 23.86 9.66 -36.13
C GLY A 125 22.51 10.27 -35.76
N LYS A 126 21.97 11.11 -36.65
CA LYS A 126 20.65 11.73 -36.45
C LYS A 126 19.51 10.70 -36.51
N ALA A 127 19.64 9.67 -37.36
CA ALA A 127 18.63 8.62 -37.49
C ALA A 127 18.40 7.81 -36.21
N MET A 128 19.37 7.76 -35.26
CA MET A 128 19.22 7.05 -33.97
C MET A 128 18.26 7.73 -33.00
N PHE A 129 17.86 8.97 -33.24
CA PHE A 129 17.05 9.80 -32.34
C PHE A 129 15.59 10.01 -32.82
N GLY A 130 15.08 9.12 -33.64
CA GLY A 130 13.73 9.15 -34.19
C GLY A 130 13.66 9.71 -35.60
N PRO A 131 12.46 9.78 -36.23
CA PRO A 131 12.26 10.38 -37.52
C PRO A 131 12.54 11.89 -37.50
N GLY A 132 12.96 12.46 -38.65
CA GLY A 132 13.07 13.91 -38.83
C GLY A 132 11.76 14.53 -39.30
N GLN A 133 10.89 13.76 -39.97
CA GLN A 133 9.60 14.22 -40.44
C GLN A 133 8.58 13.10 -40.49
N PHE A 134 7.29 13.45 -40.44
CA PHE A 134 6.21 12.55 -40.78
C PHE A 134 5.76 12.81 -42.24
N LEU A 135 5.86 11.78 -43.07
CA LEU A 135 5.44 11.84 -44.48
C LEU A 135 3.99 11.38 -44.69
N GLY A 136 3.21 11.40 -43.64
CA GLY A 136 1.84 10.96 -43.53
C GLY A 136 1.56 10.55 -42.07
N ASN A 137 0.56 9.70 -41.87
CA ASN A 137 0.29 9.15 -40.55
C ASN A 137 1.25 7.98 -40.24
N MET A 138 2.27 8.23 -39.42
CA MET A 138 3.19 7.21 -38.93
C MET A 138 2.50 6.36 -37.84
N LYS A 139 2.22 5.09 -38.17
CA LYS A 139 1.55 4.14 -37.25
C LYS A 139 2.58 3.18 -36.69
N ILE A 140 2.94 3.35 -35.41
CA ILE A 140 3.90 2.48 -34.74
C ILE A 140 3.19 1.50 -33.80
N ASN A 141 3.79 0.31 -33.59
CA ASN A 141 3.38 -0.67 -32.60
C ASN A 141 4.53 -0.91 -31.61
N LEU A 142 4.58 -0.10 -30.57
CA LEU A 142 5.68 0.01 -29.63
C LEU A 142 5.37 -0.76 -28.34
N ASN A 143 5.98 -1.93 -28.14
CA ASN A 143 5.82 -2.75 -26.93
C ASN A 143 6.97 -2.58 -25.93
N GLN A 144 7.99 -1.77 -26.25
CA GLN A 144 9.10 -1.37 -25.40
C GLN A 144 9.12 0.16 -25.28
N ASN A 145 9.91 0.70 -24.34
CA ASN A 145 10.02 2.15 -24.21
C ASN A 145 11.03 2.70 -25.23
N ASP A 146 10.71 3.85 -25.81
CA ASP A 146 11.62 4.57 -26.71
C ASP A 146 11.51 6.09 -26.55
N VAL A 147 12.58 6.80 -26.93
CA VAL A 147 12.68 8.25 -26.88
C VAL A 147 13.03 8.79 -28.25
N TRP A 148 12.21 9.70 -28.77
CA TRP A 148 12.51 10.45 -30.02
C TRP A 148 12.80 11.89 -29.66
N SER A 149 14.04 12.31 -29.93
CA SER A 149 14.53 13.65 -29.60
C SER A 149 14.82 14.52 -30.83
N ASN A 150 14.65 14.01 -32.02
CA ASN A 150 14.67 14.84 -33.22
C ASN A 150 13.49 15.82 -33.27
N ASP A 151 13.72 16.99 -33.89
CA ASP A 151 12.68 17.95 -34.20
C ASP A 151 11.90 17.42 -35.44
N ILE A 152 10.70 16.92 -35.19
CA ILE A 152 9.88 16.26 -36.19
C ILE A 152 8.98 17.30 -36.90
N SER A 153 9.08 17.38 -38.23
CA SER A 153 8.24 18.27 -39.04
C SER A 153 7.35 17.49 -40.04
N ASP A 154 6.55 18.18 -40.79
CA ASP A 154 5.77 17.66 -41.93
C ASP A 154 5.96 18.52 -43.20
N LYS A 155 7.08 19.26 -43.30
CA LYS A 155 7.37 20.19 -44.40
C LYS A 155 7.41 19.48 -45.76
N ALA A 156 8.07 18.33 -45.83
CA ALA A 156 8.23 17.60 -47.10
C ALA A 156 6.88 17.15 -47.66
N ILE A 157 6.00 16.60 -46.83
CA ILE A 157 4.69 16.13 -47.33
C ILE A 157 3.79 17.29 -47.76
N LYS A 158 3.91 18.47 -47.13
CA LYS A 158 3.24 19.70 -47.59
C LYS A 158 3.80 20.22 -48.91
N ALA A 159 5.12 20.21 -49.07
CA ALA A 159 5.75 20.53 -50.37
C ALA A 159 5.32 19.53 -51.46
N ARG A 160 5.21 18.25 -51.12
CA ARG A 160 4.68 17.22 -52.02
C ARG A 160 3.24 17.50 -52.46
N GLN A 161 2.39 18.04 -51.59
CA GLN A 161 1.04 18.47 -51.94
C GLN A 161 1.05 19.51 -53.06
N VAL A 162 1.91 20.52 -52.97
CA VAL A 162 2.04 21.58 -53.97
C VAL A 162 2.50 21.00 -55.32
N GLU A 163 3.51 20.10 -55.28
CA GLU A 163 3.99 19.42 -56.49
C GLU A 163 2.90 18.54 -57.12
N ASP A 164 2.20 17.73 -56.34
CA ASP A 164 1.14 16.84 -56.81
C ASP A 164 -0.02 17.62 -57.41
N GLN A 165 -0.36 18.81 -56.90
CA GLN A 165 -1.37 19.71 -57.48
C GLN A 165 -0.90 20.26 -58.84
N ALA A 166 0.35 20.70 -58.92
CA ALA A 166 0.94 21.18 -60.18
C ALA A 166 1.03 20.07 -61.24
N GLU A 167 1.52 18.89 -60.87
CA GLU A 167 1.57 17.71 -61.72
C GLU A 167 0.16 17.31 -62.21
N ALA A 168 -0.86 17.34 -61.34
CA ALA A 168 -2.23 16.99 -61.69
C ALA A 168 -2.81 17.95 -62.75
N ALA A 169 -2.57 19.26 -62.61
CA ALA A 169 -3.00 20.27 -63.60
C ALA A 169 -2.37 20.02 -64.95
N THR A 170 -1.05 19.84 -65.03
CA THR A 170 -0.33 19.55 -66.26
C THR A 170 -0.75 18.20 -66.85
N TRP A 171 -0.92 17.17 -66.04
CA TRP A 171 -1.30 15.84 -66.43
C TRP A 171 -2.71 15.80 -67.10
N THR A 172 -3.65 16.60 -66.59
CA THR A 172 -5.02 16.65 -67.04
C THR A 172 -5.02 16.99 -68.57
N THR A 173 -4.26 18.01 -69.02
CA THR A 173 -4.11 18.39 -70.41
C THR A 173 -3.36 17.32 -71.24
N ARG A 174 -2.20 16.90 -70.72
CA ARG A 174 -1.34 15.92 -71.40
C ARG A 174 -1.99 14.55 -71.54
N LYS A 175 -2.76 14.10 -70.52
CA LYS A 175 -3.55 12.86 -70.63
C LYS A 175 -4.54 12.87 -71.74
N ALA A 176 -5.26 14.00 -71.93
CA ALA A 176 -6.21 14.15 -73.09
C ALA A 176 -5.53 14.09 -74.40
N GLU A 177 -4.37 14.76 -74.55
CA GLU A 177 -3.57 14.71 -75.79
C GLU A 177 -3.12 13.27 -76.11
N LEU A 178 -2.54 12.56 -75.13
CA LEU A 178 -2.08 11.20 -75.31
C LEU A 178 -3.23 10.22 -75.60
N GLN A 179 -4.38 10.43 -75.01
CA GLN A 179 -5.59 9.63 -75.26
C GLN A 179 -6.07 9.83 -76.74
N ALA A 180 -6.04 11.06 -77.19
CA ALA A 180 -6.41 11.37 -78.64
C ALA A 180 -5.44 10.69 -79.58
N LEU A 181 -4.13 10.72 -79.30
CA LEU A 181 -3.10 10.03 -80.12
C LEU A 181 -3.29 8.50 -80.11
N MET A 182 -3.67 7.90 -79.02
CA MET A 182 -3.91 6.46 -78.86
C MET A 182 -5.20 5.98 -79.49
N GLN A 183 -6.21 6.85 -79.67
CA GLN A 183 -7.44 6.51 -80.39
C GLN A 183 -7.16 6.38 -81.90
N ASN A 184 -6.20 7.15 -82.40
CA ASN A 184 -5.74 7.04 -83.79
C ASN A 184 -4.56 6.04 -83.84
N ARG A 185 -4.85 4.71 -83.92
CA ARG A 185 -3.94 3.56 -83.81
C ARG A 185 -2.60 3.62 -84.47
N ALA A 186 -2.40 4.56 -85.44
CA ALA A 186 -1.18 4.68 -86.22
C ALA A 186 -0.24 5.81 -85.75
N SER A 187 -0.64 6.67 -84.80
CA SER A 187 0.07 7.93 -84.55
C SER A 187 0.80 8.00 -83.22
N ALA A 188 0.50 7.13 -82.18
CA ALA A 188 1.20 7.19 -80.91
C ALA A 188 2.52 6.39 -80.93
N THR A 189 3.63 7.03 -80.57
CA THR A 189 4.96 6.41 -80.49
C THR A 189 5.04 5.48 -79.28
N ALA A 190 6.12 4.67 -79.16
CA ALA A 190 6.36 3.80 -78.01
C ALA A 190 6.58 4.63 -76.69
N GLU A 191 7.26 5.78 -76.86
CA GLU A 191 7.53 6.73 -75.77
C GLU A 191 6.23 7.35 -75.22
N GLU A 192 5.31 7.77 -76.12
CA GLU A 192 4.01 8.36 -75.76
C GLU A 192 3.11 7.34 -75.06
N LYS A 193 3.15 6.07 -75.45
CA LYS A 193 2.45 4.98 -74.77
C LYS A 193 3.03 4.73 -73.43
N ALA A 194 4.37 4.75 -73.28
CA ALA A 194 5.03 4.62 -71.98
C ALA A 194 4.75 5.82 -71.09
N GLU A 195 4.79 7.05 -71.60
CA GLU A 195 4.42 8.30 -70.94
C GLU A 195 3.00 8.20 -70.34
N TYR A 196 2.05 7.74 -71.17
CA TYR A 196 0.65 7.58 -70.71
C TYR A 196 0.53 6.59 -69.58
N GLN A 197 1.19 5.42 -69.59
CA GLN A 197 1.16 4.43 -68.58
C GLN A 197 1.81 4.95 -67.27
N VAL A 198 2.95 5.61 -67.36
CA VAL A 198 3.62 6.25 -66.23
C VAL A 198 2.75 7.36 -65.65
N GLY A 199 2.11 8.16 -66.49
CA GLY A 199 1.21 9.21 -66.04
C GLY A 199 -0.02 8.71 -65.28
N LEU A 200 -0.61 7.60 -65.75
CA LEU A 200 -1.69 6.93 -65.03
C LEU A 200 -1.22 6.40 -63.65
N ALA A 201 -0.07 5.75 -63.60
CA ALA A 201 0.48 5.25 -62.32
C ALA A 201 0.74 6.40 -61.31
N ARG A 202 1.28 7.54 -61.83
CA ARG A 202 1.47 8.76 -61.01
C ARG A 202 0.16 9.38 -60.55
N GLU A 203 -0.88 9.37 -61.42
CA GLU A 203 -2.24 9.83 -61.05
C GLU A 203 -2.81 9.00 -59.90
N VAL A 204 -2.70 7.67 -59.96
CA VAL A 204 -3.13 6.78 -58.89
C VAL A 204 -2.38 7.13 -57.59
N ALA A 205 -1.05 7.23 -57.64
CA ALA A 205 -0.24 7.55 -56.44
C ALA A 205 -0.56 8.94 -55.86
N ARG A 206 -0.85 9.96 -56.70
CA ARG A 206 -1.32 11.29 -56.24
C ARG A 206 -2.68 11.18 -55.51
N ASN A 207 -3.62 10.45 -56.12
CA ASN A 207 -4.95 10.27 -55.54
C ASN A 207 -4.89 9.54 -54.19
N GLU A 208 -4.03 8.53 -54.04
CA GLU A 208 -3.79 7.84 -52.80
C GLU A 208 -3.23 8.79 -51.72
N ARG A 209 -2.21 9.61 -52.06
CA ARG A 209 -1.68 10.61 -51.10
C ARG A 209 -2.72 11.68 -50.78
N ALA A 210 -3.53 12.11 -51.71
CA ALA A 210 -4.61 13.05 -51.45
C ALA A 210 -5.69 12.48 -50.52
N ALA A 211 -6.02 11.20 -50.68
CA ALA A 211 -6.96 10.50 -49.81
C ALA A 211 -6.43 10.33 -48.36
N GLN A 212 -5.09 10.15 -48.21
CA GLN A 212 -4.45 10.08 -46.91
C GLN A 212 -4.31 11.45 -46.24
N GLY A 213 -4.44 12.55 -47.00
CA GLY A 213 -4.16 13.91 -46.57
C GLY A 213 -2.64 14.18 -46.49
N TYR A 214 -2.21 15.38 -46.89
CA TYR A 214 -0.79 15.78 -46.85
C TYR A 214 -0.41 16.33 -45.47
N VAL A 215 -0.65 15.56 -44.41
CA VAL A 215 -0.45 15.98 -43.02
C VAL A 215 0.36 14.92 -42.27
N GLY A 216 1.43 15.36 -41.64
CA GLY A 216 2.22 14.50 -40.75
C GLY A 216 1.47 14.26 -39.44
N ALA A 217 1.19 13.01 -39.15
CA ALA A 217 0.47 12.57 -37.94
C ALA A 217 1.14 11.36 -37.29
N LEU A 218 0.75 11.04 -36.08
CA LEU A 218 1.28 9.89 -35.34
C LEU A 218 0.13 9.06 -34.74
N THR A 219 0.16 7.76 -34.99
CA THR A 219 -0.68 6.79 -34.26
C THR A 219 0.21 5.83 -33.47
N LYS A 220 0.10 5.86 -32.15
CA LYS A 220 0.87 5.02 -31.25
C LYS A 220 0.02 3.87 -30.75
N ASN A 221 0.40 2.63 -31.08
CA ASN A 221 -0.12 1.38 -30.56
C ASN A 221 0.95 0.68 -29.71
N GLY A 222 0.55 -0.42 -29.03
CA GLY A 222 1.42 -1.23 -28.18
C GLY A 222 1.64 -0.64 -26.80
N ALA A 223 1.97 -1.53 -25.84
CA ALA A 223 1.98 -1.25 -24.41
C ALA A 223 3.14 -0.36 -23.92
N GLY A 224 4.18 -0.16 -24.73
CA GLY A 224 5.37 0.62 -24.34
C GLY A 224 5.10 2.13 -24.28
N THR A 225 6.09 2.85 -23.74
CA THR A 225 6.08 4.33 -23.66
C THR A 225 6.89 4.94 -24.80
N LEU A 226 6.29 5.86 -25.54
CA LEU A 226 7.01 6.75 -26.45
C LEU A 226 7.19 8.11 -25.77
N THR A 227 8.43 8.58 -25.66
CA THR A 227 8.74 9.91 -25.16
C THR A 227 9.20 10.81 -26.29
N LEU A 228 8.54 11.96 -26.48
CA LEU A 228 8.88 12.98 -27.45
C LEU A 228 9.54 14.18 -26.76
N THR A 229 10.76 14.52 -27.16
CA THR A 229 11.52 15.63 -26.54
C THR A 229 12.01 16.69 -27.51
N GLY A 230 11.90 16.46 -28.83
CA GLY A 230 12.24 17.42 -29.86
C GLY A 230 11.28 18.62 -29.89
N ASN A 231 11.71 19.72 -30.54
CA ASN A 231 10.87 20.88 -30.82
C ASN A 231 10.09 20.63 -32.12
N ASN A 232 8.99 19.89 -32.02
CA ASN A 232 8.22 19.44 -33.17
C ASN A 232 7.43 20.57 -33.84
N SER A 233 7.17 20.38 -35.15
CA SER A 233 6.41 21.33 -35.98
C SER A 233 5.42 20.66 -36.95
N PHE A 234 5.23 19.32 -36.84
CA PHE A 234 4.18 18.64 -37.62
C PHE A 234 2.79 19.07 -37.11
N THR A 235 1.78 19.02 -37.97
CA THR A 235 0.48 19.66 -37.71
C THR A 235 -0.70 18.69 -37.65
N GLY A 236 -0.50 17.40 -37.90
CA GLY A 236 -1.56 16.40 -37.78
C GLY A 236 -1.81 16.00 -36.33
N ALA A 237 -2.85 15.21 -36.11
CA ALA A 237 -3.18 14.70 -34.77
C ALA A 237 -2.20 13.61 -34.32
N ILE A 238 -2.05 13.50 -33.01
CA ILE A 238 -1.45 12.33 -32.35
C ILE A 238 -2.59 11.50 -31.79
N THR A 239 -2.66 10.21 -32.15
CA THR A 239 -3.62 9.27 -31.55
C THR A 239 -2.85 8.23 -30.74
N VAL A 240 -3.16 8.13 -29.44
CA VAL A 240 -2.60 7.12 -28.53
C VAL A 240 -3.68 6.07 -28.30
N ASN A 241 -3.52 4.91 -28.94
CA ASN A 241 -4.47 3.81 -28.81
C ASN A 241 -4.15 2.92 -27.62
N GLU A 242 -2.84 2.71 -27.32
CA GLU A 242 -2.37 1.81 -26.26
C GLU A 242 -1.07 2.34 -25.65
N GLY A 243 -0.77 1.90 -24.43
CA GLY A 243 0.43 2.26 -23.69
C GLY A 243 0.48 3.75 -23.35
N GLN A 244 1.67 4.35 -23.37
CA GLN A 244 1.88 5.72 -22.92
C GLN A 244 2.57 6.57 -23.97
N LEU A 245 2.11 7.82 -24.11
CA LEU A 245 2.82 8.91 -24.76
C LEU A 245 3.24 9.93 -23.71
N SER A 246 4.53 10.21 -23.60
CA SER A 246 5.09 11.27 -22.77
C SER A 246 5.73 12.33 -23.66
N GLY A 247 5.66 13.60 -23.27
CA GLY A 247 6.34 14.64 -24.06
C GLY A 247 6.36 16.02 -23.44
N LEU A 248 7.33 16.82 -23.87
CA LEU A 248 7.42 18.23 -23.52
C LEU A 248 6.36 19.03 -24.28
N ASN A 249 5.99 20.21 -23.77
CA ASN A 249 5.02 21.09 -24.44
C ASN A 249 5.40 21.39 -25.89
N GLN A 250 6.69 21.69 -26.17
CA GLN A 250 7.17 21.95 -27.53
C GLN A 250 7.11 20.71 -28.44
N SER A 251 7.11 19.53 -27.83
CA SER A 251 7.06 18.27 -28.59
C SER A 251 5.64 17.86 -28.96
N LEU A 252 4.67 18.16 -28.13
CA LEU A 252 3.26 17.78 -28.30
C LEU A 252 2.38 18.91 -28.86
N GLY A 253 2.70 20.15 -28.54
CA GLY A 253 1.87 21.32 -28.83
C GLY A 253 1.89 21.80 -30.28
N SER A 254 2.59 21.14 -31.20
CA SER A 254 2.45 21.40 -32.64
C SER A 254 1.34 20.56 -33.26
N ALA A 255 1.03 19.43 -32.66
CA ALA A 255 -0.05 18.58 -33.12
C ALA A 255 -1.40 19.31 -33.03
N GLN A 256 -2.29 19.06 -33.98
CA GLN A 256 -3.65 19.58 -33.96
C GLN A 256 -4.34 19.26 -32.62
N GLN A 257 -4.20 18.04 -32.19
CA GLN A 257 -4.57 17.56 -30.84
C GLN A 257 -3.92 16.21 -30.54
N VAL A 258 -3.84 15.86 -29.26
CA VAL A 258 -3.48 14.54 -28.77
C VAL A 258 -4.76 13.83 -28.32
N ILE A 259 -5.11 12.73 -28.97
CA ILE A 259 -6.30 11.92 -28.66
C ILE A 259 -5.86 10.69 -27.86
N VAL A 260 -6.34 10.57 -26.64
CA VAL A 260 -6.01 9.48 -25.70
C VAL A 260 -7.19 8.52 -25.63
N LYS A 261 -7.01 7.33 -26.20
CA LYS A 261 -8.05 6.30 -26.25
C LYS A 261 -8.14 5.53 -24.92
N ARG A 262 -9.19 4.74 -24.80
CA ARG A 262 -9.41 3.89 -23.63
C ARG A 262 -8.19 3.00 -23.34
N GLY A 263 -7.68 3.03 -22.12
CA GLY A 263 -6.51 2.25 -21.66
C GLY A 263 -5.16 2.86 -22.01
N ALA A 264 -5.13 3.88 -22.89
CA ALA A 264 -3.92 4.63 -23.20
C ALA A 264 -3.66 5.75 -22.17
N THR A 265 -2.42 6.21 -22.10
CA THR A 265 -1.97 7.24 -21.16
C THR A 265 -1.27 8.38 -21.89
N LEU A 266 -1.61 9.62 -21.54
CA LEU A 266 -0.87 10.82 -21.91
C LEU A 266 -0.16 11.38 -20.69
N GLU A 267 1.11 11.72 -20.85
CA GLU A 267 1.90 12.45 -19.87
C GLU A 267 2.49 13.72 -20.50
N VAL A 268 2.17 14.87 -19.97
CA VAL A 268 2.86 16.12 -20.29
C VAL A 268 3.98 16.32 -19.27
N LEU A 269 5.21 16.41 -19.77
CA LEU A 269 6.41 16.51 -18.94
C LEU A 269 6.75 17.99 -18.67
N PRO A 270 6.97 18.42 -17.44
CA PRO A 270 7.50 19.76 -17.15
C PRO A 270 8.98 19.89 -17.56
N LYS A 271 9.71 18.79 -17.51
CA LYS A 271 11.12 18.68 -17.94
C LYS A 271 11.45 17.24 -18.35
N ALA A 272 12.46 17.09 -19.18
CA ALA A 272 13.00 15.78 -19.58
C ALA A 272 14.52 15.83 -19.72
N GLU A 273 15.19 14.72 -19.41
CA GLU A 273 16.60 14.53 -19.77
C GLU A 273 16.70 14.02 -21.20
N VAL A 274 17.53 14.65 -22.00
CA VAL A 274 17.70 14.35 -23.42
C VAL A 274 19.15 14.14 -23.74
N THR A 275 19.47 12.98 -24.32
CA THR A 275 20.81 12.70 -24.84
C THR A 275 20.84 13.06 -26.33
N LYS A 276 21.80 13.90 -26.71
CA LYS A 276 22.01 14.35 -28.08
C LYS A 276 23.42 14.03 -28.55
N PRO A 277 23.66 13.83 -29.85
CA PRO A 277 25.01 13.75 -30.40
C PRO A 277 25.76 15.06 -30.20
N SER A 278 27.04 14.97 -29.90
CA SER A 278 27.97 16.09 -29.86
C SER A 278 29.25 15.74 -30.61
N GLU A 279 30.12 16.72 -30.85
CA GLU A 279 31.42 16.50 -31.54
C GLU A 279 32.29 15.45 -30.83
N ASN A 280 32.17 15.31 -29.50
CA ASN A 280 32.95 14.41 -28.66
C ASN A 280 32.17 13.19 -28.13
N GLY A 281 31.06 12.81 -28.77
CA GLY A 281 30.24 11.70 -28.36
C GLY A 281 28.80 12.10 -28.10
N PHE A 282 28.29 11.90 -26.86
CA PHE A 282 26.92 12.22 -26.49
C PHE A 282 26.93 13.18 -25.30
N VAL A 283 25.98 14.12 -25.30
CA VAL A 283 25.73 15.06 -24.19
C VAL A 283 24.31 14.86 -23.71
N THR A 284 24.14 14.72 -22.39
CA THR A 284 22.82 14.70 -21.75
C THR A 284 22.54 16.09 -21.18
N GLU A 285 21.40 16.65 -21.55
CA GLU A 285 20.91 17.94 -21.05
C GLU A 285 19.50 17.82 -20.52
N THR A 286 19.13 18.66 -19.56
CA THR A 286 17.76 18.78 -19.07
C THR A 286 17.03 19.85 -19.87
N LEU A 287 16.00 19.45 -20.63
CA LEU A 287 15.09 20.36 -21.32
C LEU A 287 13.85 20.63 -20.46
N THR A 288 13.45 21.88 -20.36
CA THR A 288 12.17 22.29 -19.75
C THR A 288 11.12 22.52 -20.80
N SER A 289 9.85 22.32 -20.44
CA SER A 289 8.72 22.64 -21.29
C SER A 289 8.63 24.14 -21.56
N THR A 290 8.34 24.50 -22.81
CA THR A 290 8.13 25.88 -23.24
C THR A 290 6.69 26.33 -23.04
N ALA A 291 6.38 27.58 -23.37
CA ALA A 291 5.02 28.13 -23.32
C ALA A 291 4.08 27.59 -24.44
N LYS A 292 4.52 26.65 -25.27
CA LYS A 292 3.68 26.06 -26.33
C LYS A 292 2.52 25.28 -25.70
N THR A 293 1.30 25.49 -26.23
CA THR A 293 0.10 24.88 -25.67
C THR A 293 -0.13 23.49 -26.24
N VAL A 294 -0.32 22.49 -25.37
CA VAL A 294 -0.74 21.14 -25.72
C VAL A 294 -2.26 21.08 -25.73
N THR A 295 -2.87 20.71 -26.85
CA THR A 295 -4.31 20.45 -26.94
C THR A 295 -4.55 18.94 -26.88
N ALA A 296 -5.40 18.46 -25.94
CA ALA A 296 -5.63 17.05 -25.74
C ALA A 296 -7.13 16.72 -25.59
N THR A 297 -7.50 15.49 -25.93
CA THR A 297 -8.79 14.89 -25.62
C THR A 297 -8.56 13.54 -24.97
N VAL A 298 -9.01 13.39 -23.73
CA VAL A 298 -8.93 12.15 -22.97
C VAL A 298 -10.31 11.48 -23.02
N GLU A 299 -10.40 10.42 -23.78
CA GLU A 299 -11.66 9.68 -23.95
C GLU A 299 -12.01 8.87 -22.69
N LYS A 300 -13.22 8.32 -22.65
CA LYS A 300 -13.67 7.43 -21.57
C LYS A 300 -12.68 6.28 -21.36
N GLY A 301 -12.15 6.15 -20.15
CA GLY A 301 -11.13 5.14 -19.78
C GLY A 301 -9.72 5.44 -20.30
N GLY A 302 -9.52 6.58 -21.00
CA GLY A 302 -8.20 7.14 -21.26
C GLY A 302 -7.62 7.76 -19.98
N ARG A 303 -6.29 7.77 -19.86
CA ARG A 303 -5.56 8.23 -18.68
C ARG A 303 -4.76 9.49 -18.97
N PHE A 304 -4.80 10.44 -18.04
CA PHE A 304 -3.90 11.59 -18.02
C PHE A 304 -3.02 11.51 -16.79
N LEU A 305 -1.71 11.37 -16.98
CA LEU A 305 -0.73 11.31 -15.91
C LEU A 305 -0.36 12.73 -15.48
N LEU A 306 -0.80 13.13 -14.30
CA LEU A 306 -0.64 14.48 -13.79
C LEU A 306 0.70 14.66 -13.08
N ASN A 307 1.60 15.40 -13.72
CA ASN A 307 2.83 15.90 -13.11
C ASN A 307 2.58 17.22 -12.37
N ASN A 308 3.25 17.42 -11.26
CA ASN A 308 3.20 18.70 -10.56
C ASN A 308 3.89 19.79 -11.37
N GLY A 309 3.22 20.96 -11.48
CA GLY A 309 3.78 22.14 -12.15
C GLY A 309 3.69 22.14 -13.67
N ILE A 310 2.93 21.21 -14.32
CA ILE A 310 2.64 21.35 -15.75
C ILE A 310 1.82 22.61 -16.01
N ALA A 311 2.05 23.22 -17.17
CA ALA A 311 1.35 24.42 -17.60
C ALA A 311 1.06 24.38 -19.11
N ASN A 312 0.20 25.29 -19.57
CA ASN A 312 -0.14 25.43 -20.99
C ASN A 312 -0.72 24.14 -21.60
N VAL A 313 -1.68 23.54 -20.90
CA VAL A 313 -2.40 22.37 -21.37
C VAL A 313 -3.88 22.71 -21.52
N ASN A 314 -4.43 22.52 -22.73
CA ASN A 314 -5.86 22.62 -23.00
C ASN A 314 -6.39 21.19 -23.20
N ALA A 315 -7.15 20.66 -22.26
CA ALA A 315 -7.61 19.29 -22.34
C ALA A 315 -9.11 19.15 -22.09
N THR A 316 -9.76 18.32 -22.90
CA THR A 316 -11.13 17.87 -22.69
C THR A 316 -11.13 16.46 -22.15
N PHE A 317 -11.79 16.27 -21.03
CA PHE A 317 -11.96 14.99 -20.35
C PHE A 317 -13.38 14.47 -20.57
N ALA A 318 -13.50 13.33 -21.22
CA ALA A 318 -14.81 12.67 -21.35
C ALA A 318 -15.23 12.09 -19.99
N ASP A 319 -16.53 11.92 -19.80
CA ASP A 319 -17.06 11.26 -18.61
C ASP A 319 -16.49 9.83 -18.48
N GLY A 320 -15.94 9.50 -17.29
CA GLY A 320 -15.23 8.25 -17.03
C GLY A 320 -13.78 8.21 -17.59
N SER A 321 -13.19 9.35 -17.94
CA SER A 321 -11.75 9.50 -18.12
C SER A 321 -11.02 9.40 -16.77
N ILE A 322 -9.70 9.16 -16.78
CA ILE A 322 -8.93 8.85 -15.60
C ILE A 322 -7.79 9.86 -15.42
N LEU A 323 -7.69 10.44 -14.23
CA LEU A 323 -6.60 11.31 -13.81
C LEU A 323 -5.70 10.54 -12.84
N VAL A 324 -4.41 10.43 -13.15
CA VAL A 324 -3.44 9.68 -12.35
C VAL A 324 -2.38 10.64 -11.81
N PRO A 325 -2.30 10.88 -10.49
CA PRO A 325 -1.19 11.64 -9.93
C PRO A 325 0.13 10.88 -10.12
N ASN A 326 1.11 11.53 -10.77
CA ASN A 326 2.39 10.91 -11.07
C ASN A 326 3.29 10.84 -9.83
N LYS A 327 4.25 9.91 -9.83
CA LYS A 327 5.24 9.70 -8.76
C LYS A 327 4.62 9.58 -7.37
N PHE A 328 3.51 8.85 -7.31
CA PHE A 328 2.74 8.71 -6.09
C PHE A 328 3.58 8.12 -4.96
N ASP A 329 4.28 7.01 -5.22
CA ASP A 329 5.11 6.31 -4.23
C ASP A 329 6.44 7.04 -3.95
N GLU A 330 7.01 7.74 -4.94
CA GLU A 330 8.33 8.39 -4.84
C GLU A 330 8.27 9.80 -4.25
N GLU A 331 7.23 10.57 -4.54
CA GLU A 331 7.16 11.98 -4.14
C GLU A 331 6.01 12.30 -3.18
N ILE A 332 4.84 11.64 -3.30
CA ILE A 332 3.66 11.97 -2.50
C ILE A 332 3.70 11.26 -1.14
N LEU A 333 3.89 9.95 -1.15
CA LEU A 333 3.92 9.16 0.08
C LEU A 333 5.00 9.59 1.06
N PRO A 334 6.25 9.89 0.67
CA PRO A 334 7.28 10.36 1.59
C PRO A 334 6.90 11.66 2.30
N GLN A 335 6.17 12.58 1.64
CA GLN A 335 5.71 13.80 2.28
C GLN A 335 4.68 13.54 3.38
N LEU A 336 3.76 12.60 3.16
CA LEU A 336 2.78 12.16 4.15
C LEU A 336 3.41 11.34 5.29
N GLN A 337 4.51 10.62 5.01
CA GLN A 337 5.31 9.93 6.03
C GLN A 337 6.00 10.92 6.96
N GLN A 338 6.57 11.98 6.39
CA GLN A 338 7.27 13.00 7.14
C GLN A 338 6.31 13.85 7.98
N ASP A 339 5.17 14.19 7.42
CA ASP A 339 4.10 14.96 8.08
C ASP A 339 2.72 14.36 7.75
N PRO A 340 2.19 13.49 8.61
CA PRO A 340 0.88 12.86 8.41
C PRO A 340 -0.31 13.81 8.45
N GLN A 341 -0.15 15.03 8.92
CA GLN A 341 -1.21 16.05 8.91
C GLN A 341 -1.22 16.87 7.62
N LYS A 342 -0.20 16.72 6.79
CA LYS A 342 -0.07 17.42 5.53
C LYS A 342 -1.16 17.02 4.55
N VAL A 343 -1.67 17.99 3.80
CA VAL A 343 -2.42 17.76 2.56
C VAL A 343 -1.45 17.93 1.40
N VAL A 344 -1.18 16.87 0.67
CA VAL A 344 -0.32 16.91 -0.51
C VAL A 344 -1.18 17.18 -1.74
N SER A 345 -0.76 18.10 -2.59
CA SER A 345 -1.42 18.43 -3.85
C SER A 345 -0.51 18.17 -5.03
N VAL A 346 -1.04 17.53 -6.07
CA VAL A 346 -0.43 17.48 -7.40
C VAL A 346 -1.29 18.33 -8.31
N GLN A 347 -0.70 19.33 -8.97
CA GLN A 347 -1.48 20.29 -9.73
C GLN A 347 -0.79 20.76 -11.02
N GLY A 348 -1.60 21.12 -12.00
CA GLY A 348 -1.21 21.74 -13.25
C GLY A 348 -2.18 22.83 -13.68
N SER A 349 -1.71 23.77 -14.50
CA SER A 349 -2.50 24.90 -14.97
C SER A 349 -2.78 24.83 -16.48
N GLY A 350 -3.94 25.34 -16.90
CA GLY A 350 -4.34 25.32 -18.31
C GLY A 350 -5.81 25.65 -18.51
N SER A 351 -6.43 25.07 -19.52
CA SER A 351 -7.87 25.14 -19.77
C SER A 351 -8.42 23.69 -19.81
N PHE A 352 -9.34 23.37 -18.93
CA PHE A 352 -9.84 22.01 -18.75
C PHE A 352 -11.36 21.97 -18.82
N VAL A 353 -11.87 21.04 -19.61
CA VAL A 353 -13.31 20.80 -19.74
C VAL A 353 -13.60 19.39 -19.24
N GLY A 354 -14.50 19.21 -18.29
CA GLY A 354 -14.91 17.91 -17.75
C GLY A 354 -13.90 17.26 -16.81
N ALA A 355 -12.81 17.93 -16.47
CA ALA A 355 -11.76 17.38 -15.59
C ALA A 355 -12.26 17.13 -14.16
N GLU A 356 -13.23 17.89 -13.69
CA GLU A 356 -13.88 17.73 -12.39
C GLU A 356 -14.60 16.38 -12.24
N ASN A 357 -15.01 15.77 -13.36
CA ASN A 357 -15.69 14.47 -13.41
C ASN A 357 -14.73 13.29 -13.66
N ALA A 358 -13.45 13.57 -13.88
CA ALA A 358 -12.45 12.52 -14.09
C ALA A 358 -12.27 11.68 -12.82
N VAL A 359 -12.19 10.37 -13.00
CA VAL A 359 -11.91 9.42 -11.91
C VAL A 359 -10.43 9.50 -11.55
N VAL A 360 -10.11 9.65 -10.26
CA VAL A 360 -8.71 9.58 -9.84
C VAL A 360 -8.32 8.14 -9.58
N GLU A 361 -7.26 7.68 -10.25
CA GLU A 361 -6.67 6.36 -10.06
C GLU A 361 -5.31 6.51 -9.34
N THR A 362 -5.06 5.66 -8.36
CA THR A 362 -3.78 5.54 -7.66
C THR A 362 -3.12 4.20 -8.01
N PRO A 363 -1.79 4.03 -7.84
CA PRO A 363 -1.09 2.78 -8.23
C PRO A 363 -1.66 1.51 -7.58
N ARG A 364 -2.24 1.67 -6.38
CA ARG A 364 -2.91 0.61 -5.61
C ARG A 364 -3.99 1.22 -4.71
N THR A 365 -4.80 0.38 -4.10
CA THR A 365 -5.77 0.84 -3.09
C THR A 365 -5.07 1.16 -1.78
N TYR A 366 -5.35 2.35 -1.23
CA TYR A 366 -4.84 2.82 0.06
C TYR A 366 -6.03 3.08 0.98
N ASP A 367 -6.28 2.20 1.95
CA ASP A 367 -7.44 2.31 2.85
C ASP A 367 -7.37 3.52 3.79
N PHE A 368 -6.14 3.99 4.08
CA PHE A 368 -5.87 5.10 4.99
C PHE A 368 -5.50 6.41 4.29
N LEU A 369 -5.77 6.51 2.99
CA LEU A 369 -5.68 7.76 2.26
C LEU A 369 -7.04 8.20 1.75
N THR A 370 -7.28 9.51 1.76
CA THR A 370 -8.35 10.16 1.01
C THR A 370 -7.71 10.83 -0.18
N VAL A 371 -8.13 10.42 -1.38
CA VAL A 371 -7.70 11.03 -2.65
C VAL A 371 -8.90 11.71 -3.26
N LYS A 372 -8.78 13.00 -3.56
CA LYS A 372 -9.88 13.81 -4.10
C LYS A 372 -9.45 14.50 -5.38
N ASN A 373 -10.34 14.49 -6.37
CA ASN A 373 -10.27 15.35 -7.53
C ASN A 373 -10.83 16.73 -7.15
N GLU A 374 -9.99 17.76 -7.19
CA GLU A 374 -10.34 19.16 -6.97
C GLU A 374 -10.06 20.01 -8.23
N SER A 375 -10.09 19.36 -9.38
CA SER A 375 -9.90 20.02 -10.68
C SER A 375 -11.06 20.96 -11.00
N ASN A 376 -10.75 22.00 -11.78
CA ASN A 376 -11.72 22.96 -12.31
C ASN A 376 -11.30 23.41 -13.72
N ALA A 377 -12.01 24.36 -14.31
CA ALA A 377 -11.77 24.82 -15.66
C ALA A 377 -10.34 25.36 -15.93
N ASN A 378 -9.60 25.78 -14.88
CA ASN A 378 -8.27 26.38 -15.02
C ASN A 378 -7.14 25.57 -14.40
N THR A 379 -7.48 24.57 -13.61
CA THR A 379 -6.50 23.82 -12.82
C THR A 379 -6.88 22.33 -12.75
N LEU A 380 -5.96 21.45 -13.13
CA LEU A 380 -6.00 20.05 -12.69
C LEU A 380 -5.43 19.99 -11.29
N LYS A 381 -6.15 19.38 -10.34
CA LYS A 381 -5.70 19.27 -8.96
C LYS A 381 -6.19 17.99 -8.32
N VAL A 382 -5.27 17.20 -7.83
CA VAL A 382 -5.55 16.04 -6.98
C VAL A 382 -4.95 16.29 -5.61
N THR A 383 -5.79 16.17 -4.56
CA THR A 383 -5.37 16.29 -3.17
C THR A 383 -5.36 14.93 -2.51
N ILE A 384 -4.32 14.67 -1.73
CA ILE A 384 -4.12 13.43 -1.00
C ILE A 384 -3.91 13.75 0.47
N GLN A 385 -4.68 13.11 1.34
CA GLN A 385 -4.67 13.31 2.78
C GLN A 385 -4.79 11.99 3.51
N LYS A 386 -4.12 11.86 4.64
CA LYS A 386 -4.22 10.70 5.51
C LYS A 386 -5.60 10.61 6.19
N LYS A 387 -6.12 9.40 6.32
CA LYS A 387 -7.23 9.03 7.21
C LYS A 387 -6.69 8.48 8.52
N ALA A 388 -7.43 8.70 9.62
CA ALA A 388 -7.12 8.07 10.90
C ALA A 388 -7.16 6.54 10.83
N LEU A 389 -6.18 5.88 11.46
CA LEU A 389 -6.15 4.41 11.58
C LEU A 389 -7.36 3.88 12.34
N ALA A 390 -7.95 4.70 13.24
CA ALA A 390 -9.18 4.39 13.96
C ALA A 390 -10.39 4.09 13.05
N SER A 391 -10.35 4.48 11.75
CA SER A 391 -11.36 4.09 10.78
C SER A 391 -11.41 2.58 10.47
N ALA A 392 -10.43 1.81 10.91
CA ALA A 392 -10.39 0.34 10.82
C ALA A 392 -10.79 -0.35 12.12
N ALA A 393 -10.87 0.37 13.24
CA ALA A 393 -11.19 -0.20 14.55
C ALA A 393 -12.64 -0.68 14.62
N THR A 394 -12.86 -1.79 15.33
CA THR A 394 -14.17 -2.42 15.56
C THR A 394 -14.59 -2.35 17.02
N THR A 395 -13.65 -2.11 17.94
CA THR A 395 -13.87 -1.96 19.38
C THR A 395 -13.28 -0.66 19.91
N GLU A 396 -13.69 -0.24 21.12
CA GLU A 396 -13.13 0.94 21.77
C GLU A 396 -11.64 0.79 22.09
N ASN A 397 -11.19 -0.39 22.49
CA ASN A 397 -9.78 -0.67 22.73
C ASN A 397 -8.95 -0.60 21.43
N GLU A 398 -9.47 -1.16 20.32
CA GLU A 398 -8.83 -1.01 19.01
C GLU A 398 -8.75 0.45 18.58
N ALA A 399 -9.80 1.25 18.81
CA ALA A 399 -9.80 2.67 18.51
C ALA A 399 -8.77 3.43 19.36
N ALA A 400 -8.62 3.09 20.63
CA ALA A 400 -7.61 3.66 21.52
C ALA A 400 -6.18 3.33 21.03
N ILE A 401 -5.93 2.08 20.63
CA ILE A 401 -4.66 1.63 20.06
C ILE A 401 -4.37 2.36 18.75
N ALA A 402 -5.37 2.46 17.87
CA ALA A 402 -5.25 3.16 16.57
C ALA A 402 -4.90 4.63 16.76
N ASN A 403 -5.55 5.31 17.69
CA ASN A 403 -5.25 6.72 18.02
C ASN A 403 -3.84 6.87 18.62
N ALA A 404 -3.40 5.92 19.44
CA ALA A 404 -2.04 5.91 19.96
C ALA A 404 -0.99 5.71 18.87
N LEU A 405 -1.27 4.84 17.88
CA LEU A 405 -0.44 4.64 16.70
C LEU A 405 -0.42 5.91 15.83
N ASP A 406 -1.58 6.56 15.63
CA ASP A 406 -1.68 7.83 14.88
C ASP A 406 -0.88 8.97 15.55
N ALA A 407 -0.73 8.95 16.87
CA ALA A 407 0.12 9.88 17.61
C ALA A 407 1.61 9.50 17.55
N ALA A 408 1.93 8.22 17.43
CA ALA A 408 3.30 7.70 17.39
C ALA A 408 3.85 7.62 15.95
N THR A 409 3.85 8.73 15.22
CA THR A 409 4.16 8.81 13.77
C THR A 409 5.57 8.33 13.40
N LYS A 410 6.52 8.34 14.35
CA LYS A 410 7.89 7.84 14.15
C LYS A 410 8.04 6.35 14.43
N SER A 411 6.99 5.69 14.93
CA SER A 411 7.00 4.25 15.18
C SER A 411 7.08 3.47 13.87
N PRO A 412 7.96 2.46 13.72
CA PRO A 412 7.96 1.53 12.59
C PRO A 412 6.60 0.87 12.36
N ALA A 413 5.87 0.56 13.42
CA ALA A 413 4.52 0.01 13.34
C ALA A 413 3.57 0.97 12.61
N TYR A 414 3.55 2.26 12.97
CA TYR A 414 2.78 3.27 12.29
C TYR A 414 3.17 3.39 10.81
N GLN A 415 4.47 3.49 10.53
CA GLN A 415 5.00 3.65 9.18
C GLN A 415 4.60 2.50 8.24
N SER A 416 4.48 1.28 8.75
CA SER A 416 4.04 0.13 7.96
C SER A 416 2.53 0.12 7.70
N LEU A 417 1.73 0.70 8.59
CA LEU A 417 0.26 0.61 8.56
C LEU A 417 -0.40 1.63 7.64
N ILE A 418 0.17 2.84 7.53
CA ILE A 418 -0.45 3.91 6.72
C ILE A 418 -0.54 3.57 5.23
N TRP A 419 0.26 2.61 4.75
CA TRP A 419 0.25 2.10 3.37
C TRP A 419 -0.48 0.76 3.25
N GLY A 420 -0.91 0.21 4.37
CA GLY A 420 -1.54 -1.09 4.45
C GLY A 420 -3.05 -1.04 4.21
N THR A 421 -3.65 -2.21 4.34
CA THR A 421 -5.10 -2.39 4.31
C THR A 421 -5.69 -2.26 5.71
N LYS A 422 -7.02 -2.09 5.80
CA LYS A 422 -7.75 -2.18 7.08
C LYS A 422 -7.49 -3.49 7.80
N GLU A 423 -7.32 -4.58 7.06
CA GLU A 423 -7.00 -5.89 7.62
C GLU A 423 -5.64 -5.90 8.29
N ASN A 424 -4.60 -5.34 7.65
CA ASN A 424 -3.28 -5.20 8.26
C ASN A 424 -3.34 -4.35 9.54
N ALA A 425 -4.14 -3.29 9.55
CA ALA A 425 -4.31 -2.46 10.73
C ALA A 425 -4.99 -3.23 11.88
N ARG A 426 -6.05 -3.98 11.60
CA ARG A 426 -6.72 -4.83 12.61
C ARG A 426 -5.79 -5.89 13.18
N GLN A 427 -4.98 -6.54 12.35
CA GLN A 427 -3.96 -7.48 12.82
C GLN A 427 -2.95 -6.80 13.75
N ALA A 428 -2.52 -5.57 13.43
CA ALA A 428 -1.64 -4.81 14.31
C ALA A 428 -2.34 -4.41 15.62
N PHE A 429 -3.63 -4.03 15.59
CA PHE A 429 -4.39 -3.76 16.81
C PHE A 429 -4.51 -5.02 17.67
N ALA A 430 -4.78 -6.19 17.07
CA ALA A 430 -4.83 -7.47 17.77
C ALA A 430 -3.49 -7.80 18.46
N ARG A 431 -2.36 -7.55 17.79
CA ARG A 431 -1.01 -7.74 18.38
C ARG A 431 -0.72 -6.80 19.56
N LEU A 432 -1.31 -5.61 19.55
CA LEU A 432 -1.21 -4.64 20.63
C LEU A 432 -2.34 -4.76 21.66
N SER A 433 -3.29 -5.68 21.45
CA SER A 433 -4.39 -5.92 22.37
C SER A 433 -3.86 -6.41 23.73
N TYR A 434 -4.48 -5.94 24.81
CA TYR A 434 -4.22 -6.29 26.20
C TYR A 434 -5.44 -6.98 26.83
N ASP A 435 -6.42 -7.37 26.05
CA ASP A 435 -7.72 -7.86 26.52
C ASP A 435 -7.62 -9.13 27.38
N GLU A 436 -6.70 -10.05 27.05
CA GLU A 436 -6.47 -11.26 27.82
C GLU A 436 -5.88 -10.98 29.21
N ASP A 437 -4.95 -10.02 29.30
CA ASP A 437 -4.36 -9.61 30.55
C ASP A 437 -5.38 -8.84 31.41
N LEU A 438 -6.25 -8.04 30.81
CA LEU A 438 -7.38 -7.37 31.50
C LEU A 438 -8.38 -8.41 32.05
N ALA A 439 -8.72 -9.45 31.27
CA ALA A 439 -9.56 -10.55 31.73
C ALA A 439 -8.91 -11.32 32.89
N THR A 440 -7.60 -11.53 32.84
CA THR A 440 -6.83 -12.14 33.92
C THR A 440 -6.91 -11.34 35.22
N GLN A 441 -6.80 -10.02 35.14
CA GLN A 441 -6.97 -9.15 36.31
C GLN A 441 -8.38 -9.30 36.94
N GLN A 442 -9.41 -9.48 36.14
CA GLN A 442 -10.77 -9.74 36.59
C GLN A 442 -10.87 -11.11 37.27
N HIS A 443 -10.30 -12.17 36.68
CA HIS A 443 -10.27 -13.49 37.27
C HIS A 443 -9.58 -13.49 38.66
N ASN A 444 -8.49 -12.71 38.82
CA ASN A 444 -7.81 -12.57 40.10
C ASN A 444 -8.69 -11.90 41.16
N VAL A 445 -9.52 -10.92 40.78
CA VAL A 445 -10.51 -10.30 41.68
C VAL A 445 -11.55 -11.32 42.13
N LEU A 446 -12.09 -12.11 41.19
CA LEU A 446 -13.09 -13.15 41.48
C LEU A 446 -12.51 -14.27 42.35
N ASN A 447 -11.27 -14.68 42.07
CA ASN A 447 -10.58 -15.66 42.92
C ASN A 447 -10.43 -15.15 44.36
N GLY A 448 -10.08 -13.88 44.53
CA GLY A 448 -10.04 -13.22 45.85
C GLY A 448 -11.40 -13.21 46.56
N LEU A 449 -12.50 -13.02 45.84
CA LEU A 449 -13.87 -13.09 46.38
C LEU A 449 -14.23 -14.50 46.83
N LEU A 450 -13.94 -15.52 46.00
CA LEU A 450 -14.19 -16.93 46.32
C LEU A 450 -13.34 -17.42 47.50
N LEU A 451 -12.06 -17.02 47.57
CA LEU A 451 -11.18 -17.29 48.70
C LEU A 451 -11.75 -16.71 50.03
N ARG A 452 -12.26 -15.47 49.98
CA ARG A 452 -12.91 -14.84 51.12
C ARG A 452 -14.14 -15.66 51.60
N GLN A 453 -15.00 -16.09 50.67
CA GLN A 453 -16.16 -16.92 51.01
C GLN A 453 -15.77 -18.26 51.62
N GLN A 454 -14.69 -18.89 51.13
CA GLN A 454 -14.19 -20.15 51.69
C GLN A 454 -13.75 -19.99 53.13
N LEU A 455 -13.20 -18.84 53.52
CA LEU A 455 -12.77 -18.52 54.85
C LEU A 455 -13.94 -18.20 55.82
N ALA A 456 -15.12 -17.86 55.26
CA ALA A 456 -16.32 -17.56 55.99
C ALA A 456 -17.03 -18.87 56.39
N GLN A 457 -16.95 -19.30 57.60
CA GLN A 457 -17.70 -20.47 58.08
C GLN A 457 -18.99 -20.03 58.79
N PRO A 458 -20.11 -20.77 58.60
CA PRO A 458 -21.32 -20.51 59.36
C PRO A 458 -21.10 -20.60 60.87
N GLY A 459 -21.64 -19.63 61.63
CA GLY A 459 -21.50 -19.59 63.05
C GLY A 459 -22.07 -20.83 63.76
N ALA A 460 -23.08 -21.48 63.14
CA ALA A 460 -23.64 -22.74 63.67
C ALA A 460 -22.65 -23.91 63.64
N VAL A 461 -21.75 -23.94 62.66
CA VAL A 461 -20.71 -24.97 62.53
C VAL A 461 -19.62 -24.76 63.56
N ARG A 462 -19.25 -23.52 63.81
CA ARG A 462 -18.21 -23.18 64.87
C ARG A 462 -18.69 -23.42 66.31
N ALA A 463 -19.98 -23.25 66.52
CA ALA A 463 -20.53 -23.54 67.88
C ALA A 463 -20.46 -25.02 68.27
N GLN A 464 -20.21 -25.92 67.31
CA GLN A 464 -20.01 -27.35 67.57
C GLN A 464 -18.54 -27.71 67.90
N LEU A 465 -17.62 -26.76 67.68
CA LEU A 465 -16.20 -26.98 67.98
C LEU A 465 -15.88 -26.54 69.40
N ASN A 466 -15.24 -27.43 70.15
CA ASN A 466 -14.74 -27.12 71.48
C ASN A 466 -13.69 -26.02 71.43
N ALA A 467 -13.51 -25.29 72.53
CA ALA A 467 -12.40 -24.34 72.70
C ALA A 467 -11.06 -25.07 72.43
N GLY A 468 -10.19 -24.49 71.57
CA GLY A 468 -8.92 -25.09 71.22
C GLY A 468 -8.33 -24.54 69.97
N THR A 469 -7.22 -25.04 69.50
CA THR A 469 -6.53 -24.70 68.28
C THR A 469 -6.86 -25.70 67.19
N GLN A 470 -7.15 -25.25 66.02
CA GLN A 470 -7.39 -26.07 64.83
C GLN A 470 -6.37 -25.77 63.77
N ILE A 471 -5.82 -26.79 63.16
CA ILE A 471 -5.00 -26.67 61.94
C ILE A 471 -5.86 -27.20 60.77
N TRP A 472 -5.92 -26.44 59.72
CA TRP A 472 -6.65 -26.86 58.51
C TRP A 472 -5.80 -26.70 57.27
N THR A 473 -6.06 -27.52 56.28
CA THR A 473 -5.53 -27.37 54.91
C THR A 473 -6.67 -27.48 53.90
N SER A 474 -6.60 -26.66 52.89
CA SER A 474 -7.64 -26.64 51.84
C SER A 474 -7.02 -26.56 50.47
N GLY A 475 -7.58 -27.34 49.55
CA GLY A 475 -7.29 -27.31 48.14
C GLY A 475 -8.53 -26.88 47.35
N THR A 476 -8.37 -26.00 46.37
CA THR A 476 -9.46 -25.61 45.47
C THR A 476 -9.03 -25.66 44.04
N PHE A 477 -9.98 -26.02 43.17
CA PHE A 477 -9.87 -25.90 41.72
C PHE A 477 -10.99 -25.01 41.20
N THR A 478 -10.62 -23.92 40.56
CA THR A 478 -11.57 -22.96 39.99
C THR A 478 -11.40 -22.88 38.50
N HIS A 479 -12.49 -23.00 37.78
CA HIS A 479 -12.57 -22.71 36.34
C HIS A 479 -13.23 -21.37 36.13
N PHE A 480 -12.52 -20.44 35.47
CA PHE A 480 -13.01 -19.12 35.06
C PHE A 480 -13.28 -19.12 33.57
N SER A 481 -14.32 -18.45 33.14
CA SER A 481 -14.66 -18.24 31.72
C SER A 481 -15.22 -16.85 31.52
N THR A 482 -14.67 -16.15 30.56
CA THR A 482 -15.17 -14.90 29.94
C THR A 482 -15.20 -15.07 28.45
N ASP A 483 -15.74 -14.08 27.68
CA ASP A 483 -15.75 -14.14 26.22
C ASP A 483 -14.34 -14.18 25.61
N SER A 484 -13.35 -13.58 26.29
CA SER A 484 -11.97 -13.44 25.79
C SER A 484 -10.97 -14.43 26.39
N LEU A 485 -11.30 -15.09 27.51
CA LEU A 485 -10.34 -15.92 28.23
C LEU A 485 -11.01 -17.05 29.01
N SER A 486 -10.45 -18.26 28.93
CA SER A 486 -10.72 -19.38 29.82
C SER A 486 -9.47 -19.70 30.65
N SER A 487 -9.62 -19.84 31.96
CA SER A 487 -8.49 -20.12 32.86
C SER A 487 -8.87 -21.01 33.99
N HIS A 488 -7.86 -21.65 34.59
CA HIS A 488 -8.01 -22.48 35.76
C HIS A 488 -7.12 -21.96 36.90
N ALA A 489 -7.63 -21.93 38.14
CA ALA A 489 -6.87 -21.61 39.32
C ALA A 489 -6.83 -22.82 40.29
N TYR A 490 -5.65 -23.13 40.76
CA TYR A 490 -5.43 -24.07 41.83
C TYR A 490 -4.98 -23.29 43.07
N ASN A 491 -5.78 -23.32 44.18
CA ASN A 491 -5.40 -22.69 45.41
C ASN A 491 -5.08 -23.79 46.45
N GLN A 492 -4.04 -23.57 47.20
CA GLN A 492 -3.68 -24.37 48.36
C GLN A 492 -3.50 -23.44 49.54
N LEU A 493 -4.22 -23.69 50.60
CA LEU A 493 -4.18 -22.91 51.85
C LEU A 493 -3.86 -23.82 53.01
N VAL A 494 -3.12 -23.31 53.96
CA VAL A 494 -2.90 -23.91 55.27
C VAL A 494 -3.12 -22.85 56.32
N GLY A 495 -3.94 -23.13 57.31
CA GLY A 495 -4.27 -22.17 58.36
C GLY A 495 -4.34 -22.77 59.73
N ILE A 496 -4.28 -21.88 60.69
CA ILE A 496 -4.46 -22.15 62.10
C ILE A 496 -5.56 -21.22 62.59
N ASP A 497 -6.60 -21.80 63.20
CA ASP A 497 -7.69 -21.07 63.84
C ASP A 497 -7.59 -21.36 65.37
N ALA A 498 -7.50 -20.31 66.16
CA ALA A 498 -7.50 -20.39 67.62
C ALA A 498 -8.87 -19.94 68.13
N THR A 499 -9.55 -20.80 68.87
CA THR A 499 -10.77 -20.49 69.61
C THR A 499 -10.34 -20.11 71.02
N ILE A 500 -10.31 -18.78 71.30
CA ILE A 500 -9.85 -18.22 72.61
C ILE A 500 -10.87 -18.49 73.68
N ASP A 501 -12.13 -18.30 73.37
CA ASP A 501 -13.29 -18.69 74.15
C ASP A 501 -14.43 -19.07 73.22
N THR A 502 -15.58 -19.50 73.74
CA THR A 502 -16.75 -19.91 72.86
C THR A 502 -17.25 -18.85 71.95
N ASN A 503 -16.78 -17.62 72.13
CA ASN A 503 -17.27 -16.44 71.30
C ASN A 503 -16.20 -15.75 70.45
N LYS A 504 -14.88 -16.05 70.67
CA LYS A 504 -13.77 -15.36 70.02
C LYS A 504 -12.90 -16.34 69.28
N HIS A 505 -12.73 -16.02 67.93
CA HIS A 505 -11.90 -16.80 67.03
C HIS A 505 -10.89 -15.90 66.36
N LEU A 506 -9.64 -16.35 66.29
CA LEU A 506 -8.56 -15.74 65.50
C LEU A 506 -8.03 -16.78 64.55
N GLY A 507 -7.86 -16.38 63.22
CA GLY A 507 -7.31 -17.23 62.20
C GLY A 507 -6.12 -16.58 61.53
N VAL A 508 -5.11 -17.38 61.21
CA VAL A 508 -4.01 -17.00 60.36
C VAL A 508 -3.84 -18.07 59.30
N PHE A 509 -3.58 -17.68 58.06
CA PHE A 509 -3.33 -18.65 57.02
C PHE A 509 -2.26 -18.14 56.03
N VAL A 510 -1.61 -19.10 55.41
CA VAL A 510 -0.74 -18.89 54.24
C VAL A 510 -1.23 -19.75 53.08
N GLY A 511 -0.96 -19.33 51.88
CA GLY A 511 -1.36 -20.11 50.75
C GLY A 511 -0.71 -19.72 49.43
N SER A 512 -1.02 -20.47 48.42
CA SER A 512 -0.57 -20.18 47.06
C SER A 512 -1.70 -20.41 46.06
N THR A 513 -1.70 -19.62 45.05
CA THR A 513 -2.51 -19.81 43.82
C THR A 513 -1.59 -20.06 42.65
N GLN A 514 -1.93 -21.03 41.82
CA GLN A 514 -1.36 -21.22 40.51
C GLN A 514 -2.50 -21.15 39.48
N ASN A 515 -2.44 -20.15 38.60
CA ASN A 515 -3.36 -20.03 37.47
C ASN A 515 -2.71 -20.60 36.21
N SER A 516 -3.49 -21.30 35.39
CA SER A 516 -3.12 -21.70 34.05
C SER A 516 -4.20 -21.24 33.06
N HIS A 517 -3.77 -20.71 31.94
CA HIS A 517 -4.65 -20.15 30.91
C HIS A 517 -4.50 -21.00 29.64
N LYS A 518 -5.62 -21.35 29.03
CA LYS A 518 -5.66 -22.14 27.78
C LYS A 518 -6.13 -21.27 26.65
N ILE A 519 -5.17 -20.68 25.94
CA ILE A 519 -5.33 -20.16 24.58
C ILE A 519 -4.16 -20.78 23.85
N ASP A 520 -3.95 -20.70 22.61
CA ASP A 520 -2.91 -21.37 21.80
C ASP A 520 -1.55 -21.66 22.50
N ARG A 521 -1.32 -21.05 23.65
CA ARG A 521 -0.15 -21.25 24.53
C ARG A 521 -0.57 -21.29 25.99
N THR A 522 0.07 -22.15 26.75
CA THR A 522 -0.19 -22.27 28.21
C THR A 522 0.72 -21.32 28.97
N SER A 523 0.18 -20.24 29.53
CA SER A 523 0.87 -19.35 30.46
C SER A 523 0.52 -19.71 31.93
N LYS A 524 1.45 -19.48 32.84
CA LYS A 524 1.28 -19.79 34.28
C LYS A 524 1.51 -18.56 35.14
N ASP A 525 0.51 -18.20 35.91
CA ASP A 525 0.64 -17.18 36.95
C ASP A 525 0.72 -17.84 38.31
N ARG A 526 1.43 -17.22 39.25
CA ARG A 526 1.55 -17.68 40.62
C ARG A 526 1.32 -16.54 41.60
N ALA A 527 0.65 -16.82 42.69
CA ALA A 527 0.50 -15.88 43.81
C ALA A 527 0.74 -16.58 45.13
N VAL A 528 1.20 -15.83 46.10
CA VAL A 528 1.32 -16.24 47.51
C VAL A 528 0.40 -15.37 48.32
N HIS A 529 -0.27 -15.96 49.32
CA HIS A 529 -1.25 -15.30 50.15
C HIS A 529 -0.84 -15.42 51.64
N LEU A 530 -1.05 -14.33 52.36
CA LEU A 530 -1.01 -14.30 53.84
C LEU A 530 -2.31 -13.65 54.30
N GLY A 531 -3.02 -14.27 55.21
CA GLY A 531 -4.25 -13.71 55.72
C GLY A 531 -4.45 -13.88 57.22
N LEU A 532 -5.21 -12.93 57.73
CA LEU A 532 -5.62 -12.86 59.14
C LEU A 532 -7.14 -12.71 59.18
N THR A 533 -7.80 -13.39 60.15
CA THR A 533 -9.22 -13.24 60.42
C THR A 533 -9.47 -13.15 61.91
N ALA A 534 -10.44 -12.32 62.30
CA ALA A 534 -10.92 -12.26 63.67
C ALA A 534 -12.44 -12.23 63.66
N GLU A 535 -13.05 -12.94 64.62
CA GLU A 535 -14.48 -13.03 64.71
C GLU A 535 -14.84 -12.99 66.20
N HIS A 536 -15.90 -12.30 66.57
CA HIS A 536 -16.44 -12.25 67.87
C HIS A 536 -17.95 -12.38 67.89
N ARG A 537 -18.48 -13.27 68.68
CA ARG A 537 -19.93 -13.51 68.80
C ARG A 537 -20.51 -12.75 69.94
N PHE A 538 -21.39 -11.81 69.65
CA PHE A 538 -22.19 -11.07 70.60
C PHE A 538 -23.64 -11.60 70.61
N ASN A 539 -23.97 -12.55 71.44
CA ASN A 539 -25.28 -13.22 71.46
C ASN A 539 -25.64 -13.78 70.08
N VAL A 540 -26.52 -13.09 69.29
CA VAL A 540 -26.99 -13.49 68.00
C VAL A 540 -26.27 -12.74 66.80
N LEU A 541 -25.42 -11.77 67.11
CA LEU A 541 -24.66 -11.02 66.16
C LEU A 541 -23.18 -11.48 66.14
N THR A 542 -22.66 -11.69 65.00
CA THR A 542 -21.29 -12.15 64.80
C THR A 542 -20.54 -11.23 63.81
N PRO A 543 -19.89 -10.15 64.27
CA PRO A 543 -18.95 -9.38 63.44
C PRO A 543 -17.70 -10.22 63.16
N LYS A 544 -17.25 -10.09 61.90
CA LYS A 544 -16.02 -10.71 61.38
C LYS A 544 -15.24 -9.67 60.62
N ILE A 545 -13.94 -9.62 60.84
CA ILE A 545 -13.00 -8.80 60.08
C ILE A 545 -11.89 -9.68 59.52
N GLY A 546 -11.29 -9.28 58.40
CA GLY A 546 -10.15 -9.99 57.90
C GLY A 546 -9.29 -9.11 56.94
N PHE A 547 -8.07 -9.57 56.81
CA PHE A 547 -7.06 -8.98 55.94
C PHE A 547 -6.38 -10.09 55.14
N ILE A 548 -6.23 -9.89 53.84
CA ILE A 548 -5.50 -10.79 52.95
C ILE A 548 -4.50 -9.96 52.14
N GLN A 549 -3.21 -10.30 52.25
CA GLN A 549 -2.15 -9.78 51.40
C GLN A 549 -1.77 -10.86 50.39
N SER A 550 -1.73 -10.48 49.10
CA SER A 550 -1.32 -11.38 48.04
C SER A 550 -0.19 -10.75 47.20
N TRP A 551 0.78 -11.56 46.81
CA TRP A 551 1.87 -11.21 45.93
C TRP A 551 1.82 -12.12 44.72
N GLY A 552 1.60 -11.54 43.54
CA GLY A 552 1.46 -12.24 42.27
C GLY A 552 2.64 -12.02 41.36
N LYS A 553 2.96 -13.05 40.58
CA LYS A 553 3.88 -13.00 39.45
C LYS A 553 3.11 -13.52 38.22
N HIS A 554 3.00 -12.67 37.22
CA HIS A 554 2.21 -12.91 36.01
C HIS A 554 3.11 -12.96 34.79
N GLU A 555 2.80 -13.81 33.86
CA GLU A 555 3.40 -13.81 32.53
C GLU A 555 2.47 -13.05 31.56
N GLN A 556 2.97 -11.99 30.91
CA GLN A 556 2.18 -11.17 29.98
C GLN A 556 1.77 -11.98 28.76
N ARG A 557 0.53 -11.83 28.32
CA ARG A 557 -0.09 -12.58 27.22
C ARG A 557 -0.14 -11.77 25.94
N ALA A 558 -0.30 -10.46 26.06
CA ALA A 558 -0.26 -9.58 24.91
C ALA A 558 0.96 -9.87 24.05
N GLU A 559 0.79 -10.02 22.73
CA GLU A 559 1.84 -10.44 21.81
C GLU A 559 3.10 -9.57 21.91
N PHE A 560 2.90 -8.26 22.08
CA PHE A 560 4.00 -7.30 22.23
C PHE A 560 4.85 -7.51 23.48
N ALA A 561 4.27 -8.08 24.54
CA ALA A 561 4.93 -8.30 25.84
C ALA A 561 5.08 -9.78 26.20
N GLN A 562 4.78 -10.69 25.26
CA GLN A 562 4.78 -12.14 25.50
C GLN A 562 6.07 -12.62 26.14
N GLY A 563 5.93 -13.45 27.20
CA GLY A 563 7.04 -14.01 27.98
C GLY A 563 7.66 -13.04 28.99
N VAL A 564 7.25 -11.76 29.00
CA VAL A 564 7.69 -10.80 30.02
C VAL A 564 6.93 -11.04 31.30
N LYS A 565 7.64 -11.09 32.43
CA LYS A 565 7.04 -11.30 33.77
C LYS A 565 6.78 -9.95 34.41
N SER A 566 5.55 -9.76 34.90
CA SER A 566 5.14 -8.63 35.73
C SER A 566 4.79 -9.10 37.14
N HIS A 567 4.63 -8.16 38.05
CA HIS A 567 4.31 -8.42 39.44
C HIS A 567 3.04 -7.67 39.83
N SER A 568 2.23 -8.30 40.68
CA SER A 568 1.07 -7.66 41.30
C SER A 568 1.10 -7.79 42.84
N GLN A 569 0.44 -6.86 43.46
CA GLN A 569 0.16 -6.91 44.90
C GLN A 569 -1.31 -6.60 45.10
N THR A 570 -1.98 -7.40 45.95
CA THR A 570 -3.38 -7.17 46.30
C THR A 570 -3.51 -7.16 47.80
N GLN A 571 -4.11 -6.10 48.33
CA GLN A 571 -4.52 -5.98 49.75
C GLN A 571 -6.03 -6.03 49.79
N ASN A 572 -6.60 -6.93 50.53
CA ASN A 572 -8.03 -7.07 50.71
C ASN A 572 -8.36 -6.97 52.22
N VAL A 573 -9.07 -5.91 52.58
CA VAL A 573 -9.61 -5.74 53.95
C VAL A 573 -11.12 -5.96 53.85
N PHE A 574 -11.69 -6.76 54.73
CA PHE A 574 -13.11 -6.98 54.73
C PHE A 574 -13.71 -6.96 56.15
N ALA A 575 -14.96 -6.55 56.24
CA ALA A 575 -15.78 -6.64 57.43
C ALA A 575 -17.14 -7.25 57.06
N GLU A 576 -17.67 -8.10 57.92
CA GLU A 576 -18.93 -8.78 57.76
C GLU A 576 -19.67 -8.83 59.11
N LEU A 577 -20.97 -8.64 59.09
CA LEU A 577 -21.85 -8.83 60.23
C LEU A 577 -22.89 -9.90 59.88
N ALA A 578 -22.87 -11.00 60.61
CA ALA A 578 -23.80 -12.09 60.47
C ALA A 578 -24.80 -12.15 61.64
N TYR A 579 -26.03 -12.57 61.37
CA TYR A 579 -27.06 -12.80 62.38
C TYR A 579 -27.30 -14.30 62.52
N THR A 580 -26.99 -14.84 63.70
CA THR A 580 -27.01 -16.27 63.98
C THR A 580 -28.23 -16.71 64.81
N GLY A 581 -29.25 -15.82 64.91
CA GLY A 581 -30.46 -16.05 65.73
C GLY A 581 -31.52 -16.90 65.07
N LEU A 582 -31.45 -17.14 63.74
CA LEU A 582 -32.46 -17.94 63.03
C LEU A 582 -32.07 -19.41 63.03
N LYS A 583 -32.52 -20.13 64.11
CA LYS A 583 -32.23 -21.55 64.31
C LYS A 583 -33.53 -22.31 64.51
N GLY A 584 -33.69 -23.44 63.84
CA GLY A 584 -34.69 -24.49 64.16
C GLY A 584 -34.03 -25.70 64.78
N GLU A 585 -34.78 -26.74 65.03
CA GLU A 585 -34.30 -28.00 65.65
C GLU A 585 -33.29 -28.71 64.70
N HIS A 586 -33.52 -28.64 63.38
CA HIS A 586 -32.73 -29.35 62.38
C HIS A 586 -32.09 -28.44 61.33
N PHE A 587 -32.15 -27.12 61.49
CA PHE A 587 -31.57 -26.17 60.52
C PHE A 587 -31.15 -24.85 61.16
N ALA A 588 -30.24 -24.14 60.58
CA ALA A 588 -29.97 -22.73 60.87
C ALA A 588 -29.81 -21.94 59.56
N ILE A 589 -30.23 -20.67 59.58
CA ILE A 589 -30.04 -19.73 58.46
C ILE A 589 -29.28 -18.53 59.04
N GLU A 590 -28.17 -18.15 58.45
CA GLU A 590 -27.34 -17.03 58.85
C GLU A 590 -27.39 -15.94 57.76
N PRO A 591 -28.28 -14.95 57.87
CA PRO A 591 -28.18 -13.75 57.04
C PRO A 591 -26.93 -12.98 57.42
N TYR A 592 -26.27 -12.39 56.39
CA TYR A 592 -25.11 -11.55 56.60
C TYR A 592 -25.07 -10.38 55.63
N ALA A 593 -24.37 -9.32 56.06
CA ALA A 593 -23.99 -8.19 55.19
C ALA A 593 -22.50 -7.87 55.43
N GLY A 594 -21.83 -7.45 54.39
CA GLY A 594 -20.42 -7.17 54.46
C GLY A 594 -19.93 -6.14 53.45
N VAL A 595 -18.75 -5.62 53.75
CA VAL A 595 -18.01 -4.71 52.83
C VAL A 595 -16.58 -5.22 52.74
N SER A 596 -16.00 -5.11 51.53
CA SER A 596 -14.56 -5.29 51.35
C SER A 596 -13.96 -4.19 50.51
N TYR A 597 -12.73 -3.84 50.83
CA TYR A 597 -11.89 -2.95 50.07
C TYR A 597 -10.68 -3.72 49.55
N MET A 598 -10.50 -3.70 48.24
CA MET A 598 -9.36 -4.33 47.56
C MET A 598 -8.51 -3.26 46.90
N HIS A 599 -7.24 -3.17 47.28
CA HIS A 599 -6.24 -2.35 46.63
C HIS A 599 -5.30 -3.24 45.84
N ILE A 600 -5.28 -3.03 44.51
CA ILE A 600 -4.51 -3.87 43.58
C ILE A 600 -3.47 -2.98 42.89
N LYS A 601 -2.21 -3.40 42.93
CA LYS A 601 -1.09 -2.78 42.20
C LYS A 601 -0.56 -3.77 41.17
N ASN A 602 -0.59 -3.35 39.88
CA ASN A 602 0.03 -4.10 38.82
C ASN A 602 1.24 -3.32 38.27
N LYS A 603 2.39 -3.97 38.26
CA LYS A 603 3.60 -3.39 37.67
C LYS A 603 3.57 -3.49 36.19
N GLY A 604 3.87 -2.37 35.51
CA GLY A 604 4.02 -2.28 34.09
C GLY A 604 5.26 -3.00 33.55
N VAL A 605 5.33 -3.11 32.25
CA VAL A 605 6.47 -3.73 31.57
C VAL A 605 6.81 -2.92 30.32
N THR A 606 8.08 -3.00 29.88
CA THR A 606 8.56 -2.36 28.64
C THR A 606 9.21 -3.43 27.78
N LYS A 607 8.84 -3.45 26.49
CA LYS A 607 9.48 -4.30 25.50
C LYS A 607 9.52 -3.56 24.15
N GLY A 608 10.73 -3.27 23.66
CA GLY A 608 10.92 -2.48 22.44
C GLY A 608 10.34 -1.06 22.58
N GLU A 609 9.55 -0.65 21.62
CA GLU A 609 8.89 0.67 21.62
C GLU A 609 7.58 0.71 22.41
N VAL A 610 7.15 -0.41 22.98
CA VAL A 610 5.88 -0.55 23.68
C VAL A 610 6.13 -0.61 25.19
N GLN A 611 5.47 0.27 25.92
CA GLN A 611 5.48 0.31 27.37
C GLN A 611 4.06 0.18 27.92
N LEU A 612 3.84 -0.78 28.80
CA LEU A 612 2.67 -0.84 29.66
C LEU A 612 3.00 -0.15 30.98
N LYS A 613 2.20 0.84 31.36
CA LYS A 613 2.41 1.58 32.61
C LYS A 613 1.98 0.76 33.87
N ASP A 614 2.53 1.13 35.01
CA ASP A 614 2.02 0.68 36.30
C ASP A 614 0.54 1.09 36.43
N ASN A 615 -0.27 0.19 37.01
CA ASN A 615 -1.69 0.43 37.23
C ASN A 615 -2.05 0.12 38.68
N ASN A 616 -2.80 1.01 39.30
CA ASN A 616 -3.38 0.84 40.62
C ASN A 616 -4.90 0.86 40.52
N ARG A 617 -5.56 -0.06 41.21
CA ARG A 617 -7.02 -0.21 41.16
C ARG A 617 -7.58 -0.37 42.54
N ASP A 618 -8.64 0.36 42.90
CA ASP A 618 -9.33 0.32 44.16
C ASP A 618 -10.76 -0.18 43.97
N LEU A 619 -11.09 -1.28 44.58
CA LEU A 619 -12.41 -1.90 44.52
C LEU A 619 -13.08 -1.84 45.90
N ILE A 620 -14.31 -1.36 45.94
CA ILE A 620 -15.21 -1.48 47.06
C ILE A 620 -16.32 -2.43 46.70
N VAL A 621 -16.52 -3.48 47.48
CA VAL A 621 -17.54 -4.49 47.24
C VAL A 621 -18.45 -4.59 48.46
N THR A 622 -19.73 -4.32 48.27
CA THR A 622 -20.76 -4.61 49.30
C THR A 622 -21.39 -5.96 49.00
N SER A 623 -21.71 -6.70 50.03
CA SER A 623 -22.25 -8.06 49.96
C SER A 623 -23.44 -8.23 50.89
N VAL A 624 -24.46 -8.90 50.42
CA VAL A 624 -25.58 -9.40 51.26
C VAL A 624 -25.83 -10.84 50.90
N GLY A 625 -26.03 -11.69 51.87
CA GLY A 625 -26.19 -13.12 51.64
C GLY A 625 -26.85 -13.89 52.78
N LEU A 626 -27.05 -15.16 52.49
CA LEU A 626 -27.68 -16.14 53.39
C LEU A 626 -26.80 -17.41 53.45
N ARG A 627 -26.55 -17.93 54.64
CA ARG A 627 -25.87 -19.22 54.86
C ARG A 627 -26.79 -20.18 55.55
N PRO A 628 -27.55 -21.03 54.85
CA PRO A 628 -28.28 -22.13 55.44
C PRO A 628 -27.33 -23.25 55.85
N SER A 629 -27.63 -23.92 56.97
CA SER A 629 -26.93 -25.11 57.39
C SER A 629 -27.91 -26.14 58.02
N ILE A 630 -27.70 -27.41 57.67
CA ILE A 630 -28.56 -28.55 58.10
C ILE A 630 -27.62 -29.58 58.75
N PRO A 631 -27.58 -29.68 60.11
CA PRO A 631 -26.87 -30.72 60.82
C PRO A 631 -27.68 -32.03 60.83
N PHE A 632 -27.02 -33.17 60.57
CA PHE A 632 -27.60 -34.51 60.63
C PHE A 632 -26.47 -35.52 60.95
N ALA A 633 -26.85 -36.78 61.27
CA ALA A 633 -25.87 -37.81 61.61
C ALA A 633 -26.19 -39.10 60.84
N ILE A 634 -25.15 -39.78 60.34
CA ILE A 634 -25.23 -41.09 59.69
C ILE A 634 -24.15 -42.00 60.29
N GLY A 635 -24.53 -43.15 60.83
CA GLY A 635 -23.58 -44.17 61.35
C GLY A 635 -22.63 -43.64 62.39
N GLY A 636 -23.06 -42.66 63.18
CA GLY A 636 -22.23 -42.04 64.25
C GLY A 636 -21.34 -40.87 63.76
N VAL A 637 -21.26 -40.59 62.48
CA VAL A 637 -20.57 -39.46 61.93
C VAL A 637 -21.47 -38.25 61.89
N GLN A 638 -21.03 -37.13 62.49
CA GLN A 638 -21.75 -35.86 62.46
C GLN A 638 -21.53 -35.21 61.06
N LEU A 639 -22.61 -34.93 60.38
CA LEU A 639 -22.63 -34.30 59.04
C LEU A 639 -23.30 -32.94 59.09
N ASN A 640 -22.86 -32.03 58.28
CA ASN A 640 -23.49 -30.73 58.09
C ASN A 640 -23.54 -30.33 56.64
N LEU A 641 -24.75 -30.17 56.08
CA LEU A 641 -24.93 -29.62 54.76
C LEU A 641 -24.96 -28.10 54.85
N LEU A 642 -24.05 -27.46 54.16
CA LEU A 642 -23.82 -26.01 54.17
C LEU A 642 -24.20 -25.40 52.84
N GLY A 643 -24.91 -24.29 52.87
CA GLY A 643 -25.20 -23.46 51.71
C GLY A 643 -24.62 -22.05 51.87
N ASP A 644 -24.39 -21.37 50.79
CA ASP A 644 -24.08 -19.93 50.76
C ASP A 644 -24.65 -19.35 49.46
N VAL A 645 -25.47 -18.30 49.57
CA VAL A 645 -25.93 -17.53 48.41
C VAL A 645 -25.76 -16.06 48.74
N ALA A 646 -25.05 -15.31 47.90
CA ALA A 646 -24.84 -13.91 48.11
C ALA A 646 -24.86 -13.08 46.82
N TYR A 647 -25.27 -11.83 47.00
CA TYR A 647 -25.20 -10.80 45.99
C TYR A 647 -24.09 -9.83 46.36
N HIS A 648 -23.19 -9.56 45.39
CA HIS A 648 -22.06 -8.67 45.54
C HIS A 648 -22.18 -7.53 44.54
N ARG A 649 -22.02 -6.29 45.02
CA ARG A 649 -22.02 -5.09 44.19
C ARG A 649 -20.69 -4.38 44.26
N PHE A 650 -20.08 -4.17 43.10
CA PHE A 650 -18.82 -3.43 42.96
C PHE A 650 -19.13 -1.95 42.74
N HIS A 651 -18.42 -1.04 43.39
CA HIS A 651 -18.70 0.39 43.38
C HIS A 651 -17.62 1.22 42.72
N LYS A 652 -16.32 0.98 42.98
CA LYS A 652 -15.20 1.76 42.47
C LYS A 652 -14.33 0.92 41.54
N ASP A 653 -13.71 1.54 40.52
CA ASP A 653 -12.76 0.93 39.60
C ASP A 653 -13.17 -0.46 39.06
N LYS A 654 -14.42 -0.54 38.60
CA LYS A 654 -15.10 -1.81 38.27
C LYS A 654 -14.47 -2.53 37.07
N ALA A 655 -13.93 -1.77 36.10
CA ALA A 655 -13.21 -2.33 34.97
C ALA A 655 -11.73 -2.55 35.33
N ALA A 656 -11.13 -3.57 34.74
CA ALA A 656 -9.68 -3.66 34.67
C ALA A 656 -9.14 -2.62 33.70
N GLU A 657 -8.00 -2.03 33.97
CA GLU A 657 -7.41 -0.97 33.15
C GLU A 657 -5.97 -1.30 32.78
N GLY A 658 -5.54 -0.80 31.62
CA GLY A 658 -4.17 -0.83 31.17
C GLY A 658 -3.85 0.42 30.33
N SER A 659 -2.72 1.06 30.58
CA SER A 659 -2.24 2.19 29.78
C SER A 659 -1.02 1.76 28.98
N LEU A 660 -1.17 1.68 27.67
CA LEU A 660 -0.14 1.33 26.70
C LEU A 660 0.44 2.61 26.10
N VAL A 661 1.77 2.73 26.12
CA VAL A 661 2.50 3.85 25.53
C VAL A 661 3.34 3.32 24.36
N LEU A 662 3.20 3.96 23.20
CA LEU A 662 3.91 3.62 21.97
C LEU A 662 4.96 4.68 21.68
N ASN A 663 6.22 4.27 21.61
CA ASN A 663 7.37 5.12 21.25
C ASN A 663 7.42 6.46 22.04
N ASN A 664 6.99 6.46 23.30
CA ASN A 664 6.88 7.63 24.17
C ASN A 664 5.99 8.78 23.64
N GLN A 665 5.18 8.55 22.62
CA GLN A 665 4.34 9.56 21.96
C GLN A 665 2.84 9.25 22.05
N GLY A 666 2.43 8.04 21.67
CA GLY A 666 1.03 7.64 21.66
C GLY A 666 0.65 6.93 22.96
N VAL A 667 -0.53 7.25 23.52
CA VAL A 667 -1.08 6.60 24.72
C VAL A 667 -2.44 5.99 24.40
N ALA A 668 -2.59 4.68 24.64
CA ALA A 668 -3.87 3.99 24.60
C ALA A 668 -4.27 3.57 26.00
N ASN A 669 -5.42 4.05 26.48
CA ASN A 669 -6.04 3.56 27.69
C ASN A 669 -7.03 2.45 27.29
N LEU A 670 -6.80 1.26 27.84
CA LEU A 670 -7.52 0.04 27.51
C LEU A 670 -8.33 -0.41 28.72
N TYR A 671 -9.55 -0.85 28.49
CA TYR A 671 -10.47 -1.20 29.54
C TYR A 671 -11.01 -2.62 29.33
N GLY A 672 -11.00 -3.41 30.41
CA GLY A 672 -11.73 -4.67 30.47
C GLY A 672 -13.22 -4.45 30.74
N LYS A 673 -13.99 -5.53 30.72
CA LYS A 673 -15.41 -5.48 31.07
C LYS A 673 -15.60 -5.09 32.55
N GLU A 674 -16.65 -4.36 32.84
CA GLU A 674 -16.97 -3.94 34.24
C GLU A 674 -17.49 -5.09 35.07
N LEU A 675 -16.98 -5.24 36.30
CA LEU A 675 -17.56 -6.06 37.33
C LEU A 675 -18.62 -5.23 38.08
N LYS A 676 -19.89 -5.29 37.69
CA LYS A 676 -20.97 -4.51 38.34
C LYS A 676 -21.59 -5.24 39.48
N ASN A 677 -22.15 -6.40 39.18
CA ASN A 677 -22.92 -7.24 40.12
C ASN A 677 -22.51 -8.69 39.90
N ILE A 678 -22.32 -9.41 40.99
CA ILE A 678 -21.98 -10.83 40.97
C ILE A 678 -22.89 -11.56 41.97
N VAL A 679 -23.44 -12.66 41.53
CA VAL A 679 -24.12 -13.61 42.41
C VAL A 679 -23.15 -14.76 42.68
N THR A 680 -22.92 -15.06 43.95
CA THR A 680 -22.21 -16.27 44.35
C THR A 680 -23.17 -17.27 44.93
N THR A 681 -22.88 -18.55 44.72
CA THR A 681 -23.61 -19.66 45.27
C THR A 681 -22.63 -20.72 45.73
N GLY A 682 -22.94 -21.42 46.80
CA GLY A 682 -22.11 -22.50 47.32
C GLY A 682 -22.93 -23.58 48.01
N VAL A 683 -22.45 -24.82 47.93
CA VAL A 683 -22.93 -25.95 48.67
C VAL A 683 -21.74 -26.76 49.13
N ALA A 684 -21.73 -27.20 50.37
CA ALA A 684 -20.69 -28.06 50.90
C ALA A 684 -21.25 -29.09 51.88
N LEU A 685 -20.62 -30.24 51.94
CA LEU A 685 -20.83 -31.26 52.98
C LEU A 685 -19.64 -31.29 53.87
N GLN A 686 -19.86 -31.07 55.17
CA GLN A 686 -18.85 -31.21 56.19
C GLN A 686 -19.15 -32.49 57.01
N ALA A 687 -18.12 -33.30 57.23
CA ALA A 687 -18.18 -34.52 58.03
C ALA A 687 -17.18 -34.41 59.17
N GLN A 688 -17.63 -34.64 60.41
CA GLN A 688 -16.80 -34.73 61.58
C GLN A 688 -16.70 -36.21 61.98
N PHE A 689 -15.59 -36.83 61.68
CA PHE A 689 -15.36 -38.27 61.88
C PHE A 689 -14.98 -38.58 63.34
N THR A 690 -14.19 -37.70 63.95
CA THR A 690 -13.79 -37.74 65.33
C THR A 690 -13.82 -36.34 65.95
N PRO A 691 -13.78 -36.16 67.26
CA PRO A 691 -13.62 -34.81 67.86
C PRO A 691 -12.42 -34.03 67.34
N ALA A 692 -11.37 -34.76 66.91
CA ALA A 692 -10.13 -34.16 66.41
C ALA A 692 -10.03 -34.04 64.90
N PHE A 693 -10.89 -34.72 64.08
CA PHE A 693 -10.74 -34.78 62.66
C PHE A 693 -12.03 -34.60 61.91
N GLY A 694 -12.02 -33.62 60.96
CA GLY A 694 -13.14 -33.32 60.04
C GLY A 694 -12.69 -33.09 58.61
N VAL A 695 -13.61 -33.32 57.69
CA VAL A 695 -13.44 -33.11 56.26
C VAL A 695 -14.60 -32.28 55.70
N LYS A 696 -14.32 -31.32 54.84
CA LYS A 696 -15.34 -30.56 54.11
C LYS A 696 -15.07 -30.65 52.61
N VAL A 697 -16.09 -30.96 51.81
CA VAL A 697 -16.04 -30.94 50.34
C VAL A 697 -17.18 -30.06 49.86
N GLY A 698 -16.90 -29.20 48.88
CA GLY A 698 -17.90 -28.27 48.43
C GLY A 698 -17.71 -27.79 47.00
N TYR A 699 -18.76 -27.16 46.53
CA TYR A 699 -18.81 -26.43 45.27
C TYR A 699 -19.17 -24.98 45.55
N GLN A 700 -18.54 -24.04 44.80
CA GLN A 700 -18.88 -22.62 44.79
C GLN A 700 -18.92 -22.10 43.37
N GLY A 701 -19.82 -21.19 43.08
CA GLY A 701 -19.90 -20.48 41.79
C GLY A 701 -19.97 -18.98 42.01
N ALA A 702 -19.46 -18.23 41.04
CA ALA A 702 -19.62 -16.78 40.93
C ALA A 702 -20.01 -16.41 39.48
N TYR A 703 -21.11 -15.69 39.35
CA TYR A 703 -21.76 -15.50 38.07
C TYR A 703 -22.19 -14.06 37.88
N ASN A 704 -21.93 -13.54 36.66
CA ASN A 704 -22.59 -12.37 36.13
C ASN A 704 -22.86 -12.60 34.63
N HIS A 705 -23.27 -11.56 33.90
CA HIS A 705 -23.58 -11.66 32.47
C HIS A 705 -22.36 -12.13 31.64
N ASP A 706 -21.16 -11.61 31.93
CA ASP A 706 -19.97 -11.75 31.11
C ASP A 706 -18.92 -12.72 31.70
N THR A 707 -19.08 -13.15 32.95
CA THR A 707 -18.08 -13.95 33.65
C THR A 707 -18.70 -15.06 34.49
N LYS A 708 -18.11 -16.23 34.38
CA LYS A 708 -18.49 -17.42 35.17
C LYS A 708 -17.25 -17.98 35.85
N ALA A 709 -17.40 -18.28 37.13
CA ALA A 709 -16.40 -19.02 37.90
C ALA A 709 -17.04 -20.20 38.60
N ASN A 710 -16.47 -21.38 38.43
CA ASN A 710 -16.92 -22.62 39.05
C ASN A 710 -15.76 -23.19 39.88
N ASN A 711 -15.98 -23.42 41.15
CA ASN A 711 -14.95 -23.82 42.12
C ASN A 711 -15.38 -25.11 42.82
N VAL A 712 -14.49 -26.08 42.88
CA VAL A 712 -14.61 -27.26 43.72
C VAL A 712 -13.53 -27.18 44.78
N ASN A 713 -13.87 -27.44 46.06
CA ASN A 713 -12.95 -27.34 47.17
C ASN A 713 -13.04 -28.55 48.10
N ALA A 714 -11.92 -28.86 48.74
CA ALA A 714 -11.80 -29.83 49.77
C ALA A 714 -10.95 -29.25 50.91
N GLU A 715 -11.34 -29.50 52.16
CA GLU A 715 -10.65 -29.03 53.35
C GLU A 715 -10.53 -30.18 54.36
N LEU A 716 -9.36 -30.32 54.92
CA LEU A 716 -9.09 -31.20 56.04
C LEU A 716 -8.85 -30.34 57.27
N ARG A 717 -9.39 -30.74 58.41
CA ARG A 717 -9.32 -29.99 59.66
C ARG A 717 -8.96 -30.91 60.80
N PHE A 718 -8.00 -30.49 61.62
CA PHE A 718 -7.53 -31.17 62.81
C PHE A 718 -7.67 -30.24 64.03
N SER A 719 -8.26 -30.71 65.10
CA SER A 719 -8.48 -29.98 66.34
C SER A 719 -7.66 -30.59 67.47
N PHE A 720 -7.05 -29.75 68.33
CA PHE A 720 -6.17 -30.14 69.37
C PHE A 720 -6.67 -29.61 70.71
#